data_4a98b28413d6f460559f6975e08629c0
#
_entry.id   4a98b28413d6f460559f6975e08629c0
#
_cell.length_a   1.000
_cell.length_b   1.000
_cell.length_c   1.000
_cell.angle_alpha   90.00
_cell.angle_beta   90.00
_cell.angle_gamma   90.00
#
_symmetry.space_group_name_H-M   'P 1'
#
loop_
_entity.id
_entity.type
_entity.pdbx_description
1 polymer ?
#
loop_
_entity_poly.entity_id
_entity_poly.type
_entity_poly.pdbx_seq_one_letter_code
_entity_poly.pdbx_strand_id
1 'polypeptide(L)'
;MMAGEDWDHLVGKAADVQRVFYEAPVIIVAFEGPELRMVAANAAFRALTPRLQELGIRAEDFVPELQGQDFLEHFKRVYSTGEPVRAKEWRIHVDIDGSGNVAEHFFDLLITPRHADDGSIEGVICVVEEVTERVAARIAAEAQAQAMSQRYEQVRLSATVMQQALLASSLPVLPGVDIAAEYLVAAEDTAAGGDWFDAIPVGNRVVFVVGDVVGHGIGAAAVMSQLRTALRLQLFQGLGVGECLAAVDRFSALVPGAKSATVCVGALDVETGEFEYCTAGHPPPLLVAADGQVRFLEPSGAGPLGRGAADAGDDRDAFPVRTEFLDVGDAVLLYTDGLIERPGRPVAASTAEFADLAGNVMKGGGFPIGSARPIERLCTQTLELLLRSTGYNDDVTLLAAQRITRPRPLHITLGATPQAAGVVRAELRRWLSDVGAEAPDVLAAVHALSEYVENAAEHAYRDQSPGSITVDVELSSDGVVEASVIDYGRWRTTSTAPSTRGRGLALAEMLGTKCEVVGNTQGTTVRFSLRLSRPARIVTDPQIAHIAVATAAALDSFSVFEGDGAVIVTGEVDSATSSVLAGQIAAFSRSGTIALTVDLNAVSHLGSAAISALTDARERAHRQGSELRLIASPGTTAHHVLSLVQVPLVIQADSNLFE
;
A
#
# COMPACT_ATOMS: atom_id res chain seq x y z
N MET A 1 6.92 9.93 75.03
CA MET A 1 5.72 9.95 75.86
C MET A 1 5.25 11.37 76.03
N MET A 2 4.30 11.79 75.22
CA MET A 2 3.58 13.07 75.40
C MET A 2 2.28 12.70 76.14
N ALA A 3 2.07 13.31 77.30
CA ALA A 3 0.93 13.04 78.12
C ALA A 3 -0.38 13.52 77.51
N GLY A 4 -1.52 12.85 77.72
CA GLY A 4 -2.80 13.03 77.05
C GLY A 4 -3.47 14.41 77.12
N GLU A 5 -2.87 15.42 77.78
CA GLU A 5 -3.38 16.80 77.80
C GLU A 5 -2.95 17.69 76.61
N ASP A 6 -2.01 17.23 75.80
CA ASP A 6 -1.47 18.05 74.67
C ASP A 6 -2.17 17.74 73.34
N TRP A 7 -2.88 16.65 73.18
CA TRP A 7 -3.60 16.27 71.96
C TRP A 7 -4.80 17.16 71.69
N ASP A 8 -5.51 17.63 72.72
CA ASP A 8 -6.66 18.54 72.52
C ASP A 8 -6.28 19.87 71.90
N HIS A 9 -5.03 20.32 72.08
CA HIS A 9 -4.50 21.54 71.45
C HIS A 9 -4.02 21.31 70.02
N LEU A 10 -3.57 20.11 69.68
CA LEU A 10 -3.04 19.79 68.32
C LEU A 10 -4.10 19.23 67.39
N VAL A 11 -5.02 18.43 67.89
CA VAL A 11 -5.97 17.65 67.08
C VAL A 11 -7.42 18.08 67.31
N GLY A 12 -7.71 18.77 68.40
CA GLY A 12 -9.06 19.18 68.83
C GLY A 12 -9.69 18.26 69.87
N LYS A 13 -10.82 18.68 70.47
CA LYS A 13 -11.51 17.92 71.50
C LYS A 13 -12.02 16.59 70.98
N ALA A 14 -11.97 15.54 71.78
CA ALA A 14 -12.38 14.19 71.37
C ALA A 14 -13.77 14.15 70.70
N ALA A 15 -14.74 14.93 71.19
CA ALA A 15 -16.09 14.98 70.61
C ALA A 15 -16.10 15.60 69.21
N ASP A 16 -15.26 16.59 68.94
CA ASP A 16 -15.17 17.24 67.62
C ASP A 16 -14.43 16.33 66.62
N VAL A 17 -13.37 15.65 67.09
CA VAL A 17 -12.64 14.67 66.27
C VAL A 17 -13.54 13.49 65.91
N GLN A 18 -14.36 12.98 66.86
CA GLN A 18 -15.33 11.94 66.56
C GLN A 18 -16.37 12.38 65.54
N ARG A 19 -16.84 13.64 65.57
CA ARG A 19 -17.78 14.19 64.61
C ARG A 19 -17.14 14.30 63.24
N VAL A 20 -15.94 14.84 63.15
CA VAL A 20 -15.18 14.95 61.86
C VAL A 20 -14.92 13.58 61.25
N PHE A 21 -14.51 12.61 62.05
CA PHE A 21 -14.34 11.23 61.59
C PHE A 21 -15.67 10.64 61.08
N TYR A 22 -16.76 10.80 61.82
CA TYR A 22 -18.06 10.24 61.46
C TYR A 22 -18.63 10.87 60.17
N GLU A 23 -18.47 12.18 60.00
CA GLU A 23 -18.99 12.95 58.89
C GLU A 23 -18.01 13.00 57.68
N ALA A 24 -16.81 12.41 57.78
CA ALA A 24 -15.84 12.41 56.68
C ALA A 24 -16.44 11.79 55.42
N PRO A 25 -16.31 12.47 54.23
CA PRO A 25 -16.92 12.01 53.00
C PRO A 25 -16.21 10.79 52.38
N VAL A 26 -15.04 10.43 52.89
CA VAL A 26 -14.29 9.24 52.47
C VAL A 26 -14.61 8.08 53.41
N ILE A 27 -14.61 6.87 52.88
CA ILE A 27 -14.85 5.67 53.65
C ILE A 27 -13.65 5.40 54.53
N ILE A 28 -13.85 5.34 55.85
CA ILE A 28 -12.80 5.04 56.85
C ILE A 28 -13.28 3.90 57.75
N VAL A 29 -12.45 2.86 57.82
CA VAL A 29 -12.66 1.73 58.71
C VAL A 29 -11.35 1.36 59.42
N ALA A 30 -11.41 1.02 60.68
CA ALA A 30 -10.26 0.58 61.45
C ALA A 30 -10.50 -0.79 62.09
N PHE A 31 -9.43 -1.58 62.10
CA PHE A 31 -9.41 -2.93 62.64
C PHE A 31 -8.33 -3.05 63.71
N GLU A 32 -8.52 -3.96 64.67
CA GLU A 32 -7.62 -4.22 65.76
C GLU A 32 -7.33 -5.72 65.95
N GLY A 33 -6.12 -6.00 66.42
CA GLY A 33 -5.64 -7.34 66.72
C GLY A 33 -5.36 -8.23 65.51
N PRO A 34 -4.80 -9.43 65.79
CA PRO A 34 -4.41 -10.35 64.71
C PRO A 34 -5.59 -10.92 63.93
N GLU A 35 -6.79 -10.93 64.56
CA GLU A 35 -8.04 -11.34 63.87
C GLU A 35 -8.69 -10.18 63.07
N LEU A 36 -8.07 -8.99 63.05
CA LEU A 36 -8.56 -7.80 62.36
C LEU A 36 -10.05 -7.54 62.68
N ARG A 37 -10.37 -7.32 63.99
CA ARG A 37 -11.74 -6.99 64.40
C ARG A 37 -12.03 -5.51 64.16
N MET A 38 -13.17 -5.19 63.59
CA MET A 38 -13.58 -3.82 63.30
C MET A 38 -13.83 -3.04 64.61
N VAL A 39 -13.08 -1.96 64.81
CA VAL A 39 -13.18 -1.12 65.99
C VAL A 39 -13.75 0.25 65.75
N ALA A 40 -13.66 0.74 64.52
CA ALA A 40 -14.27 2.01 64.12
C ALA A 40 -14.70 1.98 62.65
N ALA A 41 -15.80 2.63 62.34
CA ALA A 41 -16.29 2.82 61.00
C ALA A 41 -17.08 4.14 60.93
N ASN A 42 -16.85 4.96 59.91
CA ASN A 42 -17.54 6.24 59.74
C ASN A 42 -18.89 6.11 59.02
N ALA A 43 -19.60 7.22 58.86
CA ALA A 43 -20.92 7.23 58.21
C ALA A 43 -20.84 6.77 56.73
N ALA A 44 -19.81 7.18 55.99
CA ALA A 44 -19.61 6.78 54.59
C ALA A 44 -19.43 5.25 54.45
N PHE A 45 -18.68 4.61 55.38
CA PHE A 45 -18.56 3.17 55.41
C PHE A 45 -19.91 2.47 55.65
N ARG A 46 -20.69 2.97 56.65
CA ARG A 46 -22.00 2.41 56.98
C ARG A 46 -23.03 2.59 55.87
N ALA A 47 -22.92 3.66 55.13
CA ALA A 47 -23.77 3.90 53.93
C ALA A 47 -23.44 2.92 52.81
N LEU A 48 -22.16 2.62 52.59
CA LEU A 48 -21.72 1.66 51.57
C LEU A 48 -22.07 0.22 51.92
N THR A 49 -22.04 -0.11 53.24
CA THR A 49 -22.25 -1.47 53.72
C THR A 49 -23.41 -1.54 54.72
N PRO A 50 -24.67 -1.38 54.29
CA PRO A 50 -25.83 -1.32 55.19
C PRO A 50 -26.01 -2.56 56.09
N ARG A 51 -25.52 -3.71 55.66
CA ARG A 51 -25.57 -4.98 56.43
C ARG A 51 -24.51 -5.10 57.53
N LEU A 52 -23.57 -4.16 57.65
CA LEU A 52 -22.44 -4.18 58.57
C LEU A 52 -22.55 -3.02 59.57
N GLN A 53 -23.48 -3.12 60.52
CA GLN A 53 -23.76 -2.04 61.45
C GLN A 53 -23.09 -2.24 62.83
N GLU A 54 -22.59 -3.43 63.13
CA GLU A 54 -22.01 -3.78 64.44
C GLU A 54 -20.47 -3.72 64.42
N LEU A 55 -19.87 -3.27 65.53
CA LEU A 55 -18.43 -3.33 65.73
C LEU A 55 -18.05 -4.72 66.28
N GLY A 56 -16.76 -5.09 66.21
CA GLY A 56 -16.23 -6.36 66.66
C GLY A 56 -16.27 -7.52 65.69
N ILE A 57 -16.86 -7.31 64.47
CA ILE A 57 -16.87 -8.29 63.39
C ILE A 57 -15.45 -8.46 62.86
N ARG A 58 -15.02 -9.70 62.58
CA ARG A 58 -13.71 -9.95 61.96
C ARG A 58 -13.72 -9.55 60.51
N ALA A 59 -12.57 -9.06 59.99
CA ALA A 59 -12.45 -8.68 58.61
C ALA A 59 -12.79 -9.82 57.62
N GLU A 60 -12.51 -11.07 57.96
CA GLU A 60 -12.82 -12.26 57.16
C GLU A 60 -14.33 -12.58 57.09
N ASP A 61 -15.10 -12.21 58.12
CA ASP A 61 -16.55 -12.39 58.18
C ASP A 61 -17.31 -11.19 57.57
N PHE A 62 -16.57 -10.16 57.14
CA PHE A 62 -17.05 -8.86 56.80
C PHE A 62 -17.86 -8.86 55.49
N VAL A 63 -17.28 -9.38 54.41
CA VAL A 63 -17.91 -9.52 53.12
C VAL A 63 -17.46 -10.87 52.53
N PRO A 64 -18.30 -11.89 52.63
CA PRO A 64 -17.93 -13.24 52.15
C PRO A 64 -17.48 -13.27 50.69
N GLU A 65 -18.00 -12.36 49.87
CA GLU A 65 -17.68 -12.23 48.45
C GLU A 65 -16.23 -11.78 48.19
N LEU A 66 -15.56 -11.17 49.21
CA LEU A 66 -14.14 -10.78 49.10
C LEU A 66 -13.17 -11.94 49.38
N GLN A 67 -13.68 -13.10 49.82
CA GLN A 67 -12.85 -14.28 49.99
C GLN A 67 -12.33 -14.75 48.63
N GLY A 68 -11.00 -14.87 48.50
CA GLY A 68 -10.34 -15.24 47.24
C GLY A 68 -10.01 -14.07 46.30
N GLN A 69 -10.29 -12.81 46.69
CA GLN A 69 -9.95 -11.63 45.93
C GLN A 69 -8.71 -10.87 46.47
N ASP A 70 -7.83 -11.53 47.21
CA ASP A 70 -6.58 -11.03 47.82
C ASP A 70 -6.76 -9.79 48.76
N PHE A 71 -8.00 -9.34 48.95
CA PHE A 71 -8.31 -8.15 49.75
C PHE A 71 -7.83 -8.28 51.18
N LEU A 72 -8.16 -9.38 51.85
CA LEU A 72 -7.78 -9.63 53.22
C LEU A 72 -6.27 -9.84 53.44
N GLU A 73 -5.59 -10.36 52.44
CA GLU A 73 -4.15 -10.56 52.51
C GLU A 73 -3.38 -9.24 52.64
N HIS A 74 -3.92 -8.15 52.05
CA HIS A 74 -3.33 -6.81 52.16
C HIS A 74 -3.45 -6.28 53.59
N PHE A 75 -4.57 -6.50 54.27
CA PHE A 75 -4.74 -6.13 55.69
C PHE A 75 -3.80 -6.90 56.60
N LYS A 76 -3.70 -8.22 56.41
CA LYS A 76 -2.78 -9.09 57.17
C LYS A 76 -1.32 -8.69 56.93
N ARG A 77 -0.97 -8.38 55.71
CA ARG A 77 0.37 -7.90 55.35
C ARG A 77 0.70 -6.61 56.09
N VAL A 78 -0.17 -5.59 56.01
CA VAL A 78 0.06 -4.31 56.69
C VAL A 78 0.16 -4.51 58.20
N TYR A 79 -0.69 -5.35 58.79
CA TYR A 79 -0.64 -5.67 60.22
C TYR A 79 0.67 -6.33 60.64
N SER A 80 1.20 -7.26 59.83
CA SER A 80 2.42 -8.01 60.15
C SER A 80 3.70 -7.27 59.85
N THR A 81 3.74 -6.46 58.78
CA THR A 81 4.98 -5.80 58.31
C THR A 81 5.07 -4.33 58.68
N GLY A 82 3.95 -3.68 58.95
CA GLY A 82 3.88 -2.22 59.11
C GLY A 82 4.03 -1.40 57.83
N GLU A 83 4.17 -2.05 56.70
CA GLU A 83 4.29 -1.35 55.39
C GLU A 83 2.90 -0.97 54.88
N PRO A 84 2.63 0.32 54.60
CA PRO A 84 1.36 0.74 54.04
C PRO A 84 1.14 0.14 52.63
N VAL A 85 -0.10 -0.23 52.35
CA VAL A 85 -0.52 -0.67 51.00
C VAL A 85 -1.41 0.40 50.38
N ARG A 86 -1.07 0.81 49.15
CA ARG A 86 -1.91 1.70 48.34
C ARG A 86 -2.26 1.00 47.04
N ALA A 87 -3.54 0.94 46.72
CA ALA A 87 -4.01 0.49 45.42
C ALA A 87 -4.94 1.52 44.80
N LYS A 88 -4.85 1.67 43.46
CA LYS A 88 -5.73 2.52 42.69
C LYS A 88 -6.57 1.68 41.75
N GLU A 89 -7.82 2.08 41.60
CA GLU A 89 -8.79 1.43 40.71
C GLU A 89 -8.83 -0.09 40.94
N TRP A 90 -8.73 -0.49 42.21
CA TRP A 90 -8.79 -1.91 42.58
C TRP A 90 -10.16 -2.47 42.25
N ARG A 91 -10.19 -3.45 41.38
CA ARG A 91 -11.41 -4.11 40.93
C ARG A 91 -11.82 -5.19 41.91
N ILE A 92 -13.03 -5.11 42.46
CA ILE A 92 -13.64 -6.15 43.28
C ILE A 92 -15.06 -6.45 42.80
N HIS A 93 -15.47 -7.69 43.04
CA HIS A 93 -16.83 -8.15 42.82
C HIS A 93 -17.51 -8.29 44.15
N VAL A 94 -18.52 -7.49 44.43
CA VAL A 94 -19.17 -7.43 45.72
C VAL A 94 -20.64 -7.06 45.58
N ASP A 95 -21.48 -7.59 46.50
CA ASP A 95 -22.86 -7.15 46.67
C ASP A 95 -22.88 -6.07 47.75
N ILE A 96 -22.72 -4.82 47.34
CA ILE A 96 -22.63 -3.67 48.28
C ILE A 96 -23.95 -3.41 48.99
N ASP A 97 -25.08 -3.47 48.30
CA ASP A 97 -26.39 -3.09 48.78
C ASP A 97 -27.15 -4.24 49.47
N GLY A 98 -26.61 -5.46 49.45
CA GLY A 98 -27.25 -6.63 50.04
C GLY A 98 -28.45 -7.16 49.24
N SER A 99 -28.57 -6.79 47.97
CA SER A 99 -29.66 -7.23 47.09
C SER A 99 -29.51 -8.69 46.61
N GLY A 100 -28.37 -9.30 46.83
CA GLY A 100 -28.00 -10.60 46.27
C GLY A 100 -27.35 -10.52 44.89
N ASN A 101 -27.13 -9.30 44.37
CA ASN A 101 -26.50 -9.08 43.08
C ASN A 101 -25.04 -8.66 43.24
N VAL A 102 -24.11 -9.54 42.90
CA VAL A 102 -22.68 -9.26 42.93
C VAL A 102 -22.29 -8.46 41.66
N ALA A 103 -21.87 -7.23 41.87
CA ALA A 103 -21.46 -6.34 40.78
C ALA A 103 -19.96 -5.99 40.86
N GLU A 104 -19.42 -5.55 39.74
CA GLU A 104 -18.04 -5.06 39.65
C GLU A 104 -17.97 -3.62 40.15
N HIS A 105 -17.09 -3.38 41.12
CA HIS A 105 -16.82 -2.05 41.66
C HIS A 105 -15.32 -1.76 41.66
N PHE A 106 -14.97 -0.50 41.56
CA PHE A 106 -13.59 -0.03 41.58
C PHE A 106 -13.36 0.88 42.80
N PHE A 107 -12.27 0.62 43.52
CA PHE A 107 -11.92 1.37 44.71
C PHE A 107 -10.46 1.85 44.68
N ASP A 108 -10.25 3.10 45.04
CA ASP A 108 -8.93 3.58 45.49
C ASP A 108 -8.83 3.31 46.98
N LEU A 109 -7.80 2.61 47.43
CA LEU A 109 -7.64 2.26 48.84
C LEU A 109 -6.22 2.53 49.34
N LEU A 110 -6.16 2.89 50.62
CA LEU A 110 -4.95 3.06 51.41
C LEU A 110 -5.12 2.34 52.74
N ILE A 111 -4.31 1.34 52.98
CA ILE A 111 -4.25 0.60 54.23
C ILE A 111 -2.96 1.01 54.95
N THR A 112 -3.08 1.51 56.18
CA THR A 112 -1.95 1.93 57.03
C THR A 112 -1.96 1.22 58.37
N PRO A 113 -0.79 0.96 59.00
CA PRO A 113 -0.73 0.41 60.32
C PRO A 113 -1.23 1.41 61.38
N ARG A 114 -1.91 0.92 62.42
CA ARG A 114 -2.26 1.65 63.62
C ARG A 114 -1.36 1.18 64.75
N HIS A 115 -0.73 2.12 65.43
CA HIS A 115 0.25 1.81 66.48
C HIS A 115 -0.34 2.08 67.85
N ALA A 116 0.02 1.24 68.84
CA ALA A 116 -0.19 1.46 70.22
C ALA A 116 0.81 2.46 70.83
N ASP A 117 0.59 2.89 72.08
CA ASP A 117 1.48 3.87 72.73
C ASP A 117 2.92 3.36 72.90
N ASP A 118 3.15 2.07 72.88
CA ASP A 118 4.48 1.44 72.95
C ASP A 118 5.16 1.31 71.55
N GLY A 119 4.49 1.74 70.52
CA GLY A 119 4.98 1.66 69.12
C GLY A 119 4.74 0.33 68.42
N SER A 120 4.12 -0.65 69.12
CA SER A 120 3.71 -1.91 68.48
C SER A 120 2.51 -1.69 67.56
N ILE A 121 2.37 -2.55 66.53
CA ILE A 121 1.21 -2.49 65.62
C ILE A 121 0.03 -3.15 66.34
N GLU A 122 -0.98 -2.36 66.68
CA GLU A 122 -2.20 -2.88 67.31
C GLU A 122 -3.33 -3.13 66.35
N GLY A 123 -3.25 -2.53 65.11
CA GLY A 123 -4.30 -2.67 64.11
C GLY A 123 -3.96 -2.05 62.77
N VAL A 124 -4.97 -1.87 61.94
CA VAL A 124 -4.85 -1.21 60.62
C VAL A 124 -6.01 -0.24 60.42
N ILE A 125 -5.74 0.83 59.65
CA ILE A 125 -6.75 1.78 59.18
C ILE A 125 -6.82 1.65 57.68
N CYS A 126 -8.02 1.52 57.12
CA CYS A 126 -8.27 1.55 55.70
C CYS A 126 -9.10 2.78 55.32
N VAL A 127 -8.59 3.55 54.40
CA VAL A 127 -9.28 4.65 53.74
C VAL A 127 -9.60 4.22 52.33
N VAL A 128 -10.88 4.33 51.96
CA VAL A 128 -11.38 3.80 50.69
C VAL A 128 -12.22 4.89 50.01
N GLU A 129 -12.04 5.02 48.73
CA GLU A 129 -12.87 5.86 47.85
C GLU A 129 -13.42 4.99 46.72
N GLU A 130 -14.75 4.98 46.56
CA GLU A 130 -15.36 4.29 45.44
C GLU A 130 -15.19 5.14 44.17
N VAL A 131 -14.62 4.55 43.13
CA VAL A 131 -14.28 5.23 41.87
C VAL A 131 -14.92 4.56 40.65
N THR A 132 -15.93 3.72 40.88
CA THR A 132 -16.63 2.94 39.86
C THR A 132 -17.16 3.81 38.70
N GLU A 133 -17.86 4.91 39.03
CA GLU A 133 -18.40 5.82 37.98
C GLU A 133 -17.28 6.51 37.21
N ARG A 134 -16.18 6.91 37.89
CA ARG A 134 -15.03 7.55 37.24
C ARG A 134 -14.35 6.58 36.27
N VAL A 135 -14.13 5.34 36.64
CA VAL A 135 -13.53 4.29 35.80
C VAL A 135 -14.46 3.95 34.63
N ALA A 136 -15.73 3.76 34.89
CA ALA A 136 -16.72 3.49 33.84
C ALA A 136 -16.79 4.61 32.79
N ALA A 137 -16.80 5.88 33.24
CA ALA A 137 -16.80 7.03 32.34
C ALA A 137 -15.52 7.10 31.47
N ARG A 138 -14.34 6.80 32.07
CA ARG A 138 -13.08 6.74 31.34
C ARG A 138 -13.09 5.65 30.29
N ILE A 139 -13.49 4.42 30.66
CA ILE A 139 -13.56 3.28 29.72
C ILE A 139 -14.53 3.59 28.57
N ALA A 140 -15.69 4.19 28.88
CA ALA A 140 -16.65 4.56 27.85
C ALA A 140 -16.10 5.63 26.88
N ALA A 141 -15.40 6.65 27.42
CA ALA A 141 -14.77 7.69 26.60
C ALA A 141 -13.64 7.12 25.71
N GLU A 142 -12.80 6.23 26.24
CA GLU A 142 -11.74 5.55 25.49
C GLU A 142 -12.34 4.67 24.37
N ALA A 143 -13.37 3.90 24.66
CA ALA A 143 -14.06 3.06 23.68
C ALA A 143 -14.73 3.91 22.57
N GLN A 144 -15.33 5.04 22.95
CA GLN A 144 -15.93 5.97 21.98
C GLN A 144 -14.87 6.61 21.07
N ALA A 145 -13.75 7.06 21.63
CA ALA A 145 -12.63 7.61 20.87
C ALA A 145 -12.05 6.58 19.89
N GLN A 146 -11.90 5.34 20.34
CA GLN A 146 -11.40 4.24 19.53
C GLN A 146 -12.35 3.88 18.38
N ALA A 147 -13.66 3.80 18.67
CA ALA A 147 -14.67 3.57 17.64
C ALA A 147 -14.73 4.70 16.59
N MET A 148 -14.55 5.95 17.04
CA MET A 148 -14.53 7.11 16.16
C MET A 148 -13.29 7.12 15.25
N SER A 149 -12.12 6.78 15.80
CA SER A 149 -10.87 6.62 15.03
C SER A 149 -10.99 5.52 13.98
N GLN A 150 -11.52 4.35 14.33
CA GLN A 150 -11.72 3.25 13.38
C GLN A 150 -12.70 3.64 12.26
N ARG A 151 -13.77 4.35 12.60
CA ARG A 151 -14.74 4.81 11.61
C ARG A 151 -14.15 5.84 10.65
N TYR A 152 -13.32 6.76 11.17
CA TYR A 152 -12.60 7.73 10.37
C TYR A 152 -11.63 7.05 9.38
N GLU A 153 -10.84 6.09 9.85
CA GLU A 153 -9.92 5.31 8.99
C GLU A 153 -10.66 4.55 7.90
N GLN A 154 -11.81 3.95 8.23
CA GLN A 154 -12.62 3.20 7.27
C GLN A 154 -13.20 4.10 6.18
N VAL A 155 -13.67 5.31 6.53
CA VAL A 155 -14.14 6.30 5.57
C VAL A 155 -12.99 6.78 4.68
N ARG A 156 -11.83 7.10 5.26
CA ARG A 156 -10.63 7.51 4.53
C ARG A 156 -10.17 6.44 3.53
N LEU A 157 -10.12 5.18 3.96
CA LEU A 157 -9.74 4.07 3.08
C LEU A 157 -10.73 3.92 1.91
N SER A 158 -12.02 3.99 2.18
CA SER A 158 -13.06 3.88 1.15
C SER A 158 -12.97 5.00 0.12
N ALA A 159 -12.71 6.23 0.56
CA ALA A 159 -12.56 7.37 -0.32
C ALA A 159 -11.25 7.29 -1.13
N THR A 160 -10.14 6.81 -0.55
CA THR A 160 -8.89 6.55 -1.27
C THR A 160 -9.08 5.51 -2.38
N VAL A 161 -9.77 4.41 -2.10
CA VAL A 161 -10.08 3.38 -3.12
C VAL A 161 -10.96 3.96 -4.23
N MET A 162 -11.96 4.78 -3.88
CA MET A 162 -12.81 5.43 -4.88
C MET A 162 -12.01 6.39 -5.76
N GLN A 163 -11.13 7.20 -5.18
CA GLN A 163 -10.28 8.13 -5.92
C GLN A 163 -9.31 7.39 -6.85
N GLN A 164 -8.67 6.33 -6.40
CA GLN A 164 -7.82 5.48 -7.23
C GLN A 164 -8.58 4.89 -8.43
N ALA A 165 -9.86 4.55 -8.25
CA ALA A 165 -10.71 4.07 -9.33
C ALA A 165 -11.11 5.18 -10.32
N LEU A 166 -11.16 6.44 -9.89
CA LEU A 166 -11.52 7.59 -10.72
C LEU A 166 -10.32 8.22 -11.44
N LEU A 167 -9.12 8.10 -10.91
CA LEU A 167 -7.88 8.58 -11.55
C LEU A 167 -7.36 7.60 -12.60
N ALA A 168 -6.39 8.04 -13.39
CA ALA A 168 -5.60 7.17 -14.24
C ALA A 168 -4.75 6.25 -13.36
N SER A 169 -5.19 5.02 -13.15
CA SER A 169 -4.46 4.04 -12.33
C SER A 169 -3.14 3.61 -12.97
N SER A 170 -2.98 3.83 -14.29
CA SER A 170 -1.78 3.45 -15.04
C SER A 170 -1.48 4.43 -16.17
N LEU A 171 -0.20 4.67 -16.40
CA LEU A 171 0.36 5.39 -17.52
C LEU A 171 0.78 4.41 -18.62
N PRO A 172 0.61 4.74 -19.90
CA PRO A 172 1.08 3.87 -20.99
C PRO A 172 2.61 3.89 -21.06
N VAL A 173 3.21 2.78 -21.45
CA VAL A 173 4.62 2.71 -21.86
C VAL A 173 4.65 2.86 -23.38
N LEU A 174 5.25 3.93 -23.87
CA LEU A 174 5.19 4.31 -25.28
C LEU A 174 6.58 4.44 -25.90
N PRO A 175 6.74 4.13 -27.19
CA PRO A 175 8.01 4.34 -27.88
C PRO A 175 8.26 5.84 -28.11
N GLY A 176 9.43 6.34 -27.75
CA GLY A 176 9.85 7.72 -28.00
C GLY A 176 9.47 8.74 -26.93
N VAL A 177 8.74 8.34 -25.90
CA VAL A 177 8.45 9.19 -24.74
C VAL A 177 8.46 8.36 -23.45
N ASP A 178 9.08 8.87 -22.41
CA ASP A 178 9.03 8.33 -21.06
C ASP A 178 8.15 9.23 -20.18
N ILE A 179 7.23 8.62 -19.41
CA ILE A 179 6.18 9.33 -18.68
C ILE A 179 6.23 8.92 -17.22
N ALA A 180 6.09 9.91 -16.33
CA ALA A 180 5.89 9.68 -14.90
C ALA A 180 4.82 10.65 -14.38
N ALA A 181 4.03 10.22 -13.40
CA ALA A 181 3.08 11.09 -12.72
C ALA A 181 3.03 10.77 -11.23
N GLU A 182 2.93 11.82 -10.45
CA GLU A 182 2.69 11.76 -9.01
C GLU A 182 1.47 12.59 -8.64
N TYR A 183 0.68 12.04 -7.73
CA TYR A 183 -0.52 12.67 -7.20
C TYR A 183 -0.48 12.59 -5.67
N LEU A 184 -0.58 13.73 -5.00
CA LEU A 184 -0.66 13.83 -3.56
C LEU A 184 -2.04 14.35 -3.18
N VAL A 185 -2.72 13.62 -2.32
CA VAL A 185 -4.03 14.02 -1.80
C VAL A 185 -3.85 14.99 -0.64
N ALA A 186 -4.62 16.08 -0.61
CA ALA A 186 -4.62 17.01 0.51
C ALA A 186 -4.92 16.30 1.85
N ALA A 187 -4.15 16.66 2.90
CA ALA A 187 -4.19 15.95 4.19
C ALA A 187 -5.43 16.26 5.04
N GLU A 188 -6.16 17.36 4.77
CA GLU A 188 -7.26 17.84 5.60
C GLU A 188 -8.62 17.31 5.14
N ASP A 189 -9.23 16.49 5.97
CA ASP A 189 -10.66 16.10 6.08
C ASP A 189 -11.35 15.39 4.92
N THR A 190 -10.84 15.35 3.69
CA THR A 190 -11.54 14.69 2.57
C THR A 190 -10.60 13.84 1.73
N ALA A 191 -10.88 12.56 1.67
CA ALA A 191 -10.07 11.57 0.96
C ALA A 191 -10.29 11.54 -0.57
N ALA A 192 -10.76 12.63 -1.20
CA ALA A 192 -10.93 12.73 -2.65
C ALA A 192 -10.69 14.17 -3.12
N GLY A 193 -9.95 14.34 -4.22
CA GLY A 193 -9.56 15.62 -4.78
C GLY A 193 -10.22 15.97 -6.09
N GLY A 194 -10.08 17.26 -6.49
CA GLY A 194 -10.53 17.80 -7.76
C GLY A 194 -9.52 17.63 -8.91
N ASP A 195 -8.28 17.38 -8.57
CA ASP A 195 -7.16 17.23 -9.49
C ASP A 195 -7.22 15.94 -10.30
N TRP A 196 -6.74 15.99 -11.53
CA TRP A 196 -6.50 14.78 -12.34
C TRP A 196 -5.37 14.95 -13.32
N PHE A 197 -4.86 13.84 -13.80
CA PHE A 197 -3.95 13.75 -14.95
C PHE A 197 -4.39 12.63 -15.89
N ASP A 198 -3.90 12.71 -17.15
CA ASP A 198 -4.05 11.63 -18.12
C ASP A 198 -2.89 11.66 -19.13
N ALA A 199 -2.57 10.49 -19.71
CA ALA A 199 -1.64 10.35 -20.81
C ALA A 199 -2.24 9.39 -21.83
N ILE A 200 -2.60 9.90 -22.99
CA ILE A 200 -3.44 9.21 -23.97
C ILE A 200 -2.70 9.11 -25.31
N PRO A 201 -2.36 7.90 -25.78
CA PRO A 201 -1.83 7.74 -27.13
C PRO A 201 -2.93 7.95 -28.16
N VAL A 202 -2.67 8.82 -29.15
CA VAL A 202 -3.56 9.13 -30.28
C VAL A 202 -2.75 9.10 -31.59
N GLY A 203 -2.74 7.97 -32.26
CA GLY A 203 -1.91 7.77 -33.44
C GLY A 203 -0.42 7.90 -33.12
N ASN A 204 0.26 8.86 -33.72
CA ASN A 204 1.70 9.15 -33.54
C ASN A 204 1.97 10.18 -32.42
N ARG A 205 0.90 10.71 -31.83
CA ARG A 205 0.96 11.72 -30.76
C ARG A 205 0.59 11.11 -29.41
N VAL A 206 1.13 11.70 -28.36
CA VAL A 206 0.74 11.43 -26.97
C VAL A 206 0.15 12.70 -26.40
N VAL A 207 -1.08 12.61 -25.91
CA VAL A 207 -1.77 13.76 -25.31
C VAL A 207 -1.69 13.65 -23.79
N PHE A 208 -1.14 14.68 -23.17
CA PHE A 208 -1.03 14.85 -21.73
C PHE A 208 -2.12 15.81 -21.25
N VAL A 209 -2.75 15.48 -20.17
CA VAL A 209 -3.78 16.31 -19.55
C VAL A 209 -3.48 16.44 -18.05
N VAL A 210 -3.51 17.65 -17.54
CA VAL A 210 -3.57 17.94 -16.12
C VAL A 210 -4.67 18.97 -15.92
N GLY A 211 -5.53 18.76 -14.95
CA GLY A 211 -6.62 19.68 -14.66
C GLY A 211 -6.99 19.68 -13.20
N ASP A 212 -7.72 20.73 -12.81
CA ASP A 212 -8.22 20.95 -11.48
C ASP A 212 -9.65 21.44 -11.49
N VAL A 213 -10.47 20.89 -10.59
CA VAL A 213 -11.86 21.30 -10.34
C VAL A 213 -11.94 22.02 -9.01
N VAL A 214 -12.48 23.21 -9.01
CA VAL A 214 -12.63 24.05 -7.82
C VAL A 214 -13.29 23.29 -6.66
N GLY A 215 -12.60 23.21 -5.53
CA GLY A 215 -13.07 22.55 -4.31
C GLY A 215 -12.53 21.11 -4.16
N HIS A 216 -12.92 20.47 -3.09
CA HIS A 216 -12.39 19.15 -2.70
C HIS A 216 -13.53 18.20 -2.29
N GLY A 217 -13.22 16.93 -2.15
CA GLY A 217 -14.14 15.90 -1.75
C GLY A 217 -14.85 15.20 -2.92
N ILE A 218 -15.76 14.30 -2.57
CA ILE A 218 -16.47 13.42 -3.52
C ILE A 218 -17.18 14.21 -4.62
N GLY A 219 -17.68 15.40 -4.30
CA GLY A 219 -18.35 16.27 -5.28
C GLY A 219 -17.41 16.74 -6.39
N ALA A 220 -16.23 17.25 -6.04
CA ALA A 220 -15.19 17.66 -6.98
C ALA A 220 -14.67 16.48 -7.79
N ALA A 221 -14.41 15.34 -7.15
CA ALA A 221 -13.99 14.10 -7.81
C ALA A 221 -15.03 13.59 -8.85
N ALA A 222 -16.32 13.73 -8.56
CA ALA A 222 -17.37 13.35 -9.50
C ALA A 222 -17.40 14.26 -10.74
N VAL A 223 -17.22 15.58 -10.56
CA VAL A 223 -17.09 16.54 -11.67
C VAL A 223 -15.84 16.26 -12.49
N MET A 224 -14.71 16.11 -11.82
CA MET A 224 -13.42 15.73 -12.42
C MET A 224 -13.56 14.52 -13.35
N SER A 225 -14.16 13.43 -12.85
CA SER A 225 -14.36 12.19 -13.60
C SER A 225 -15.18 12.40 -14.88
N GLN A 226 -16.20 13.26 -14.83
CA GLN A 226 -17.01 13.60 -16.01
C GLN A 226 -16.22 14.41 -17.04
N LEU A 227 -15.48 15.44 -16.61
CA LEU A 227 -14.65 16.27 -17.49
C LEU A 227 -13.54 15.44 -18.14
N ARG A 228 -12.84 14.61 -17.35
CA ARG A 228 -11.81 13.68 -17.81
C ARG A 228 -12.36 12.73 -18.86
N THR A 229 -13.53 12.12 -18.61
CA THR A 229 -14.17 11.19 -19.55
C THR A 229 -14.55 11.89 -20.87
N ALA A 230 -15.12 13.10 -20.77
CA ALA A 230 -15.46 13.90 -21.95
C ALA A 230 -14.21 14.25 -22.76
N LEU A 231 -13.13 14.70 -22.13
CA LEU A 231 -11.83 14.96 -22.77
C LEU A 231 -11.30 13.74 -23.52
N ARG A 232 -11.23 12.59 -22.85
CA ARG A 232 -10.77 11.34 -23.47
C ARG A 232 -11.58 10.97 -24.71
N LEU A 233 -12.91 11.10 -24.63
CA LEU A 233 -13.78 10.77 -25.75
C LEU A 233 -13.49 11.66 -26.98
N GLN A 234 -13.33 12.98 -26.77
CA GLN A 234 -13.03 13.90 -27.85
C GLN A 234 -11.65 13.65 -28.48
N LEU A 235 -10.65 13.35 -27.65
CA LEU A 235 -9.30 13.01 -28.11
C LEU A 235 -9.28 11.70 -28.94
N PHE A 236 -10.03 10.69 -28.53
CA PHE A 236 -10.18 9.45 -29.30
C PHE A 236 -10.91 9.64 -30.63
N GLN A 237 -11.72 10.70 -30.77
CA GLN A 237 -12.33 11.08 -32.04
C GLN A 237 -11.36 11.81 -32.96
N GLY A 238 -10.13 12.08 -32.50
CA GLY A 238 -9.08 12.72 -33.32
C GLY A 238 -9.20 14.23 -33.40
N LEU A 239 -9.95 14.87 -32.49
CA LEU A 239 -10.01 16.34 -32.42
C LEU A 239 -8.67 16.92 -31.98
N GLY A 240 -8.29 18.08 -32.53
CA GLY A 240 -7.14 18.86 -32.09
C GLY A 240 -7.34 19.41 -30.69
N VAL A 241 -6.23 19.85 -30.04
CA VAL A 241 -6.22 20.32 -28.65
C VAL A 241 -7.27 21.42 -28.40
N GLY A 242 -7.32 22.45 -29.23
CA GLY A 242 -8.27 23.54 -29.07
C GLY A 242 -9.73 23.14 -29.32
N GLU A 243 -9.97 22.32 -30.36
CA GLU A 243 -11.31 21.81 -30.66
C GLU A 243 -11.85 20.90 -29.55
N CYS A 244 -10.97 20.08 -28.97
CA CYS A 244 -11.29 19.20 -27.85
C CYS A 244 -11.72 20.03 -26.63
N LEU A 245 -10.94 21.05 -26.26
CA LEU A 245 -11.26 21.95 -25.15
C LEU A 245 -12.56 22.73 -25.37
N ALA A 246 -12.82 23.23 -26.60
CA ALA A 246 -14.08 23.89 -26.94
C ALA A 246 -15.28 22.94 -26.82
N ALA A 247 -15.13 21.66 -27.16
CA ALA A 247 -16.19 20.67 -26.97
C ALA A 247 -16.46 20.37 -25.49
N VAL A 248 -15.39 20.27 -24.68
CA VAL A 248 -15.49 20.04 -23.24
C VAL A 248 -16.01 21.27 -22.49
N ASP A 249 -15.70 22.48 -22.93
CA ASP A 249 -16.25 23.72 -22.40
C ASP A 249 -17.78 23.75 -22.55
N ARG A 250 -18.29 23.43 -23.74
CA ARG A 250 -19.75 23.29 -23.94
C ARG A 250 -20.37 22.22 -23.05
N PHE A 251 -19.70 21.10 -22.84
CA PHE A 251 -20.16 20.04 -21.95
C PHE A 251 -20.15 20.50 -20.49
N SER A 252 -19.13 21.25 -20.06
CA SER A 252 -18.99 21.74 -18.69
C SER A 252 -20.18 22.60 -18.23
N ALA A 253 -20.82 23.32 -19.16
CA ALA A 253 -22.01 24.10 -18.89
C ALA A 253 -23.22 23.24 -18.42
N LEU A 254 -23.22 21.95 -18.73
CA LEU A 254 -24.26 20.99 -18.34
C LEU A 254 -23.93 20.26 -17.02
N VAL A 255 -22.70 20.38 -16.53
CA VAL A 255 -22.23 19.70 -15.33
C VAL A 255 -22.22 20.68 -14.16
N PRO A 256 -23.09 20.49 -13.15
CA PRO A 256 -23.06 21.33 -11.94
C PRO A 256 -21.70 21.24 -11.25
N GLY A 257 -21.07 22.38 -10.95
CA GLY A 257 -19.76 22.45 -10.31
C GLY A 257 -18.56 22.46 -11.27
N ALA A 258 -18.75 22.26 -12.56
CA ALA A 258 -17.65 22.27 -13.55
C ALA A 258 -17.19 23.68 -13.96
N LYS A 259 -17.93 24.73 -13.60
CA LYS A 259 -17.54 26.11 -13.88
C LYS A 259 -16.25 26.48 -13.16
N SER A 260 -15.36 27.11 -13.92
CA SER A 260 -14.02 27.54 -13.46
C SER A 260 -13.02 26.39 -13.24
N ALA A 261 -13.32 25.18 -13.69
CA ALA A 261 -12.31 24.13 -13.79
C ALA A 261 -11.18 24.59 -14.72
N THR A 262 -9.94 24.30 -14.32
CA THR A 262 -8.74 24.63 -15.10
C THR A 262 -8.15 23.38 -15.74
N VAL A 263 -7.65 23.49 -16.97
CA VAL A 263 -7.09 22.34 -17.68
C VAL A 263 -5.92 22.76 -18.56
N CYS A 264 -4.81 22.04 -18.44
CA CYS A 264 -3.72 22.09 -19.42
C CYS A 264 -3.77 20.81 -20.28
N VAL A 265 -3.86 20.96 -21.58
CA VAL A 265 -3.77 19.86 -22.55
C VAL A 265 -2.57 20.10 -23.44
N GLY A 266 -1.66 19.12 -23.53
CA GLY A 266 -0.50 19.16 -24.43
C GLY A 266 -0.43 17.89 -25.27
N ALA A 267 -0.17 18.01 -26.56
CA ALA A 267 -0.03 16.91 -27.51
C ALA A 267 1.40 16.89 -28.08
N LEU A 268 2.17 15.86 -27.76
CA LEU A 268 3.54 15.67 -28.28
C LEU A 268 3.52 14.70 -29.44
N ASP A 269 3.99 15.15 -30.59
CA ASP A 269 4.40 14.26 -31.69
C ASP A 269 5.79 13.70 -31.35
N VAL A 270 5.86 12.40 -31.06
CA VAL A 270 7.11 11.78 -30.60
C VAL A 270 8.19 11.68 -31.69
N GLU A 271 7.82 11.75 -32.98
CA GLU A 271 8.77 11.68 -34.09
C GLU A 271 9.39 13.04 -34.35
N THR A 272 8.59 14.07 -34.49
CA THR A 272 9.05 15.42 -34.79
C THR A 272 9.54 16.18 -33.56
N GLY A 273 8.95 15.91 -32.42
CA GLY A 273 9.15 16.67 -31.17
C GLY A 273 8.24 17.89 -31.05
N GLU A 274 7.32 18.06 -32.00
CA GLU A 274 6.33 19.14 -31.94
C GLU A 274 5.39 18.94 -30.76
N PHE A 275 5.26 19.96 -29.89
CA PHE A 275 4.41 19.99 -28.73
C PHE A 275 3.39 21.11 -28.86
N GLU A 276 2.16 20.75 -29.18
CA GLU A 276 1.01 21.65 -29.20
C GLU A 276 0.35 21.67 -27.83
N TYR A 277 0.03 22.85 -27.27
CA TYR A 277 -0.62 22.93 -25.96
C TYR A 277 -1.61 24.09 -25.84
N CYS A 278 -2.55 23.93 -24.90
CA CYS A 278 -3.48 24.97 -24.47
C CYS A 278 -3.64 24.93 -22.95
N THR A 279 -3.57 26.12 -22.31
CA THR A 279 -3.66 26.29 -20.85
C THR A 279 -4.99 26.94 -20.47
N ALA A 280 -6.11 26.25 -20.56
CA ALA A 280 -7.43 26.76 -20.24
C ALA A 280 -7.55 27.19 -18.75
N GLY A 281 -7.06 28.38 -18.40
CA GLY A 281 -6.97 28.90 -17.04
C GLY A 281 -5.96 28.22 -16.11
N HIS A 282 -5.22 27.23 -16.63
CA HIS A 282 -4.30 26.38 -15.87
C HIS A 282 -2.86 26.94 -15.89
N PRO A 283 -2.01 26.66 -14.87
CA PRO A 283 -0.60 27.05 -14.90
C PRO A 283 0.11 26.56 -16.18
N PRO A 284 1.02 27.36 -16.74
CA PRO A 284 1.74 26.98 -17.95
C PRO A 284 2.75 25.87 -17.69
N PRO A 285 2.98 24.95 -18.63
CA PRO A 285 3.96 23.88 -18.49
C PRO A 285 5.38 24.41 -18.28
N LEU A 286 6.21 23.67 -17.54
CA LEU A 286 7.63 23.89 -17.40
C LEU A 286 8.38 23.00 -18.40
N LEU A 287 9.15 23.59 -19.29
CA LEU A 287 10.09 22.88 -20.15
C LEU A 287 11.44 22.77 -19.44
N VAL A 288 11.99 21.57 -19.38
CA VAL A 288 13.31 21.26 -18.82
C VAL A 288 14.14 20.60 -19.91
N ALA A 289 15.14 21.32 -20.39
CA ALA A 289 16.05 20.81 -21.40
C ALA A 289 16.99 19.72 -20.83
N ALA A 290 17.51 18.87 -21.68
CA ALA A 290 18.41 17.78 -21.29
C ALA A 290 19.67 18.26 -20.53
N ASP A 291 20.12 19.50 -20.80
CA ASP A 291 21.23 20.15 -20.08
C ASP A 291 20.81 20.80 -18.75
N GLY A 292 19.50 20.68 -18.40
CA GLY A 292 18.89 21.23 -17.20
C GLY A 292 18.60 22.72 -17.24
N GLN A 293 18.62 23.36 -18.41
CA GLN A 293 18.02 24.69 -18.56
C GLN A 293 16.49 24.56 -18.45
N VAL A 294 15.88 25.55 -17.79
CA VAL A 294 14.42 25.52 -17.53
C VAL A 294 13.76 26.79 -18.02
N ARG A 295 12.56 26.67 -18.54
CA ARG A 295 11.70 27.81 -18.85
C ARG A 295 10.23 27.45 -18.74
N PHE A 296 9.42 28.34 -18.19
CA PHE A 296 7.98 28.22 -18.28
C PHE A 296 7.55 28.57 -19.71
N LEU A 297 6.63 27.77 -20.24
CA LEU A 297 6.03 28.07 -21.52
C LEU A 297 5.04 29.25 -21.39
N GLU A 298 4.79 29.96 -22.48
CA GLU A 298 3.85 31.08 -22.44
C GLU A 298 2.41 30.57 -22.30
N PRO A 299 1.57 31.16 -21.41
CA PRO A 299 0.16 30.80 -21.36
C PRO A 299 -0.52 30.94 -22.74
N SER A 300 -1.46 30.05 -23.06
CA SER A 300 -2.18 30.12 -24.34
C SER A 300 -3.14 31.30 -24.42
N GLY A 301 -3.55 31.84 -23.27
CA GLY A 301 -4.51 32.95 -23.19
C GLY A 301 -5.96 32.52 -23.07
N ALA A 302 -6.27 31.22 -23.10
CA ALA A 302 -7.62 30.72 -22.85
C ALA A 302 -7.98 30.82 -21.35
N GLY A 303 -9.21 31.19 -21.04
CA GLY A 303 -9.77 31.19 -19.68
C GLY A 303 -10.19 29.80 -19.21
N PRO A 304 -10.51 29.64 -17.90
CA PRO A 304 -11.06 28.41 -17.35
C PRO A 304 -12.34 27.96 -18.03
N LEU A 305 -12.66 26.66 -17.96
CA LEU A 305 -13.88 26.07 -18.52
C LEU A 305 -15.15 26.70 -17.93
N GLY A 306 -16.19 26.79 -18.74
CA GLY A 306 -17.51 27.32 -18.36
C GLY A 306 -17.59 28.85 -18.27
N ARG A 307 -16.55 29.59 -18.66
CA ARG A 307 -16.53 31.05 -18.71
C ARG A 307 -16.52 31.64 -20.14
N GLY A 308 -16.21 30.82 -21.16
CA GLY A 308 -15.69 31.33 -22.41
C GLY A 308 -16.64 31.46 -23.58
N ALA A 309 -17.71 30.72 -23.70
CA ALA A 309 -18.46 30.67 -24.96
C ALA A 309 -19.60 31.71 -25.08
N ALA A 310 -19.99 32.37 -24.01
CA ALA A 310 -21.13 33.33 -24.06
C ALA A 310 -20.75 34.70 -24.62
N ASP A 311 -19.47 35.09 -24.59
CA ASP A 311 -19.02 36.44 -24.97
C ASP A 311 -18.09 36.45 -26.19
N ALA A 312 -17.59 35.32 -26.67
CA ALA A 312 -16.74 35.24 -27.86
C ALA A 312 -17.55 34.80 -29.10
N GLY A 313 -17.69 35.70 -30.06
CA GLY A 313 -18.56 35.55 -31.22
C GLY A 313 -18.20 34.51 -32.26
N ASP A 314 -17.15 33.71 -32.12
CA ASP A 314 -16.83 32.52 -32.91
C ASP A 314 -16.08 31.49 -32.07
N ASP A 315 -16.65 30.28 -31.93
CA ASP A 315 -16.23 29.18 -31.03
C ASP A 315 -14.77 28.69 -31.28
N ARG A 316 -14.17 29.02 -32.42
CA ARG A 316 -12.86 28.50 -32.83
C ARG A 316 -11.66 29.17 -32.18
N ASP A 317 -11.81 30.43 -31.75
CA ASP A 317 -10.72 31.22 -31.15
C ASP A 317 -10.72 31.20 -29.61
N ALA A 318 -11.69 30.51 -29.00
CA ALA A 318 -11.82 30.49 -27.53
C ALA A 318 -10.69 29.74 -26.80
N PHE A 319 -10.07 28.74 -27.47
CA PHE A 319 -8.98 27.93 -26.93
C PHE A 319 -7.77 27.95 -27.88
N PRO A 320 -7.00 29.06 -27.91
CA PRO A 320 -5.82 29.18 -28.77
C PRO A 320 -4.76 28.14 -28.35
N VAL A 321 -4.16 27.52 -29.39
CA VAL A 321 -3.11 26.52 -29.23
C VAL A 321 -1.76 27.18 -29.51
N ARG A 322 -0.77 26.86 -28.68
CA ARG A 322 0.63 27.23 -28.90
C ARG A 322 1.44 26.02 -29.28
N THR A 323 2.53 26.24 -30.00
CA THR A 323 3.44 25.18 -30.44
C THR A 323 4.86 25.46 -29.97
N GLU A 324 5.49 24.42 -29.42
CA GLU A 324 6.89 24.36 -28.99
C GLU A 324 7.56 23.12 -29.58
N PHE A 325 8.87 23.01 -29.42
CA PHE A 325 9.62 21.84 -29.87
C PHE A 325 10.47 21.28 -28.72
N LEU A 326 10.40 19.97 -28.51
CA LEU A 326 11.21 19.21 -27.57
C LEU A 326 12.28 18.45 -28.35
N ASP A 327 13.54 18.66 -28.00
CA ASP A 327 14.62 17.79 -28.45
C ASP A 327 14.62 16.45 -27.69
N VAL A 328 15.34 15.45 -28.22
CA VAL A 328 15.50 14.18 -27.52
C VAL A 328 16.28 14.41 -26.22
N GLY A 329 15.70 14.02 -25.11
CA GLY A 329 16.22 14.26 -23.77
C GLY A 329 15.50 15.38 -23.02
N ASP A 330 14.78 16.27 -23.72
CA ASP A 330 13.99 17.32 -23.08
C ASP A 330 12.73 16.75 -22.41
N ALA A 331 12.30 17.37 -21.32
CA ALA A 331 11.09 17.02 -20.60
C ALA A 331 10.13 18.20 -20.49
N VAL A 332 8.85 17.93 -20.52
CA VAL A 332 7.79 18.89 -20.18
C VAL A 332 7.07 18.43 -18.93
N LEU A 333 6.85 19.36 -17.99
CA LEU A 333 6.16 19.13 -16.72
C LEU A 333 4.85 19.93 -16.72
N LEU A 334 3.74 19.21 -16.56
CA LEU A 334 2.42 19.78 -16.32
C LEU A 334 2.08 19.57 -14.82
N TYR A 335 1.51 20.57 -14.17
CA TYR A 335 1.31 20.53 -12.73
C TYR A 335 0.11 21.39 -12.33
N THR A 336 -0.54 21.04 -11.20
CA THR A 336 -1.61 21.85 -10.61
C THR A 336 -1.05 22.93 -9.69
N ASP A 337 -1.85 23.93 -9.38
CA ASP A 337 -1.44 25.10 -8.58
C ASP A 337 -1.07 24.73 -7.13
N GLY A 338 -1.62 23.63 -6.57
CA GLY A 338 -1.20 23.10 -5.27
C GLY A 338 0.31 22.86 -5.13
N LEU A 339 1.02 22.66 -6.26
CA LEU A 339 2.48 22.57 -6.26
C LEU A 339 3.18 23.89 -5.95
N ILE A 340 2.61 25.01 -6.36
CA ILE A 340 3.19 26.36 -6.24
C ILE A 340 2.48 27.23 -5.20
N GLU A 341 1.21 26.97 -4.89
CA GLU A 341 0.44 27.62 -3.85
C GLU A 341 0.65 26.96 -2.48
N ARG A 342 1.83 27.16 -1.92
CA ARG A 342 2.28 26.49 -0.69
C ARG A 342 2.05 27.36 0.56
N PRO A 343 1.76 26.74 1.74
CA PRO A 343 1.57 27.45 2.99
C PRO A 343 2.72 28.39 3.34
N GLY A 344 2.38 29.66 3.59
CA GLY A 344 3.35 30.67 4.08
C GLY A 344 4.40 31.13 3.06
N ARG A 345 4.24 30.80 1.76
CA ARG A 345 5.17 31.23 0.70
C ARG A 345 4.48 32.00 -0.43
N PRO A 346 5.11 33.06 -0.95
CA PRO A 346 4.62 33.71 -2.16
C PRO A 346 4.69 32.76 -3.38
N VAL A 347 3.67 32.74 -4.22
CA VAL A 347 3.60 31.90 -5.43
C VAL A 347 4.83 32.09 -6.33
N ALA A 348 5.27 33.34 -6.55
CA ALA A 348 6.45 33.62 -7.36
C ALA A 348 7.75 32.97 -6.83
N ALA A 349 7.91 32.90 -5.51
CA ALA A 349 9.09 32.24 -4.89
C ALA A 349 8.98 30.70 -5.03
N SER A 350 7.78 30.14 -4.87
CA SER A 350 7.54 28.71 -5.07
C SER A 350 7.77 28.30 -6.54
N THR A 351 7.31 29.12 -7.48
CA THR A 351 7.50 28.90 -8.91
C THR A 351 8.98 28.92 -9.32
N ALA A 352 9.75 29.87 -8.80
CA ALA A 352 11.20 29.94 -9.04
C ALA A 352 11.93 28.71 -8.45
N GLU A 353 11.60 28.32 -7.21
CA GLU A 353 12.18 27.14 -6.56
C GLU A 353 11.83 25.83 -7.31
N PHE A 354 10.60 25.70 -7.83
CA PHE A 354 10.19 24.57 -8.66
C PHE A 354 11.07 24.45 -9.92
N ALA A 355 11.26 25.56 -10.64
CA ALA A 355 12.10 25.59 -11.83
C ALA A 355 13.55 25.20 -11.51
N ASP A 356 14.14 25.81 -10.48
CA ASP A 356 15.53 25.54 -10.07
C ASP A 356 15.73 24.08 -9.66
N LEU A 357 14.81 23.49 -8.91
CA LEU A 357 14.87 22.10 -8.49
C LEU A 357 14.74 21.15 -9.69
N ALA A 358 13.78 21.37 -10.56
CA ALA A 358 13.59 20.54 -11.76
C ALA A 358 14.85 20.54 -12.64
N GLY A 359 15.43 21.72 -12.90
CA GLY A 359 16.68 21.84 -13.66
C GLY A 359 17.87 21.17 -12.98
N ASN A 360 17.99 21.27 -11.65
CA ASN A 360 19.06 20.64 -10.89
C ASN A 360 18.94 19.10 -10.91
N VAL A 361 17.73 18.57 -10.72
CA VAL A 361 17.48 17.11 -10.76
C VAL A 361 17.76 16.56 -12.17
N MET A 362 17.38 17.29 -13.23
CA MET A 362 17.67 16.90 -14.62
C MET A 362 19.18 16.75 -14.86
N LYS A 363 20.01 17.63 -14.29
CA LYS A 363 21.49 17.56 -14.36
C LYS A 363 22.09 16.40 -13.54
N GLY A 364 21.29 15.61 -12.87
CA GLY A 364 21.75 14.54 -11.98
C GLY A 364 22.05 15.02 -10.54
N GLY A 365 21.63 16.25 -10.20
CA GLY A 365 21.58 16.72 -8.82
C GLY A 365 20.52 15.96 -8.01
N GLY A 366 20.48 16.23 -6.69
CA GLY A 366 19.56 15.53 -5.78
C GLY A 366 20.20 14.30 -5.14
N PHE A 367 19.38 13.36 -4.68
CA PHE A 367 19.85 12.15 -4.01
C PHE A 367 19.64 10.90 -4.88
N PRO A 368 20.50 9.86 -4.77
CA PRO A 368 20.33 8.63 -5.54
C PRO A 368 19.03 7.92 -5.12
N ILE A 369 18.17 7.64 -6.08
CA ILE A 369 17.01 6.75 -5.90
C ILE A 369 17.28 5.48 -6.70
N GLY A 370 17.94 4.50 -6.11
CA GLY A 370 18.11 3.14 -6.63
C GLY A 370 18.15 3.04 -8.17
N SER A 371 17.27 2.20 -8.74
CA SER A 371 17.12 1.96 -10.18
C SER A 371 16.06 2.84 -10.86
N ALA A 372 15.56 3.91 -10.21
CA ALA A 372 14.53 4.77 -10.78
C ALA A 372 14.98 5.45 -12.08
N ARG A 373 14.08 5.50 -13.05
CA ARG A 373 14.31 6.15 -14.37
C ARG A 373 14.50 7.67 -14.19
N PRO A 374 15.19 8.33 -15.11
CA PRO A 374 15.42 9.79 -15.03
C PRO A 374 14.13 10.59 -14.81
N ILE A 375 13.06 10.27 -15.53
CA ILE A 375 11.78 10.99 -15.44
C ILE A 375 11.06 10.76 -14.11
N GLU A 376 11.15 9.55 -13.54
CA GLU A 376 10.62 9.25 -12.20
C GLU A 376 11.38 10.03 -11.13
N ARG A 377 12.71 10.07 -11.23
CA ARG A 377 13.52 10.89 -10.32
C ARG A 377 13.16 12.36 -10.42
N LEU A 378 12.91 12.85 -11.66
CA LEU A 378 12.51 14.24 -11.88
C LEU A 378 11.19 14.55 -11.15
N CYS A 379 10.17 13.71 -11.29
CA CYS A 379 8.91 13.86 -10.57
C CYS A 379 9.10 13.78 -9.05
N THR A 380 9.61 12.64 -8.57
CA THR A 380 9.67 12.32 -7.13
C THR A 380 10.53 13.32 -6.37
N GLN A 381 11.75 13.60 -6.85
CA GLN A 381 12.66 14.47 -6.13
C GLN A 381 12.21 15.94 -6.15
N THR A 382 11.65 16.38 -7.27
CA THR A 382 11.11 17.74 -7.36
C THR A 382 9.99 17.94 -6.35
N LEU A 383 9.04 17.00 -6.26
CA LEU A 383 7.96 17.03 -5.28
C LEU A 383 8.47 16.95 -3.85
N GLU A 384 9.31 15.96 -3.54
CA GLU A 384 9.83 15.78 -2.18
C GLU A 384 10.60 17.01 -1.67
N LEU A 385 11.47 17.56 -2.50
CA LEU A 385 12.29 18.72 -2.10
C LEU A 385 11.44 19.99 -1.95
N LEU A 386 10.43 20.17 -2.82
CA LEU A 386 9.53 21.32 -2.72
C LEU A 386 8.65 21.27 -1.47
N LEU A 387 8.04 20.13 -1.19
CA LEU A 387 6.99 20.02 -0.17
C LEU A 387 7.53 19.69 1.23
N ARG A 388 8.77 19.18 1.32
CA ARG A 388 9.37 18.78 2.60
C ARG A 388 9.41 19.89 3.66
N SER A 389 9.59 21.13 3.25
CA SER A 389 9.79 22.27 4.18
C SER A 389 8.50 23.03 4.50
N THR A 390 7.48 22.96 3.66
CA THR A 390 6.29 23.79 3.74
C THR A 390 4.99 23.01 3.91
N GLY A 391 4.99 21.73 3.52
CA GLY A 391 3.74 20.98 3.33
C GLY A 391 2.95 21.52 2.13
N TYR A 392 1.69 21.10 2.06
CA TYR A 392 0.71 21.49 1.04
C TYR A 392 -0.69 21.47 1.64
N ASN A 393 -1.60 22.32 1.14
CA ASN A 393 -2.97 22.46 1.64
C ASN A 393 -4.01 21.99 0.62
N ASP A 394 -3.61 21.84 -0.67
CA ASP A 394 -4.45 21.39 -1.76
C ASP A 394 -3.88 20.14 -2.39
N ASP A 395 -4.65 19.47 -3.23
CA ASP A 395 -4.14 18.36 -4.04
C ASP A 395 -2.97 18.82 -4.91
N VAL A 396 -2.02 17.93 -5.10
CA VAL A 396 -0.85 18.23 -5.93
C VAL A 396 -0.69 17.17 -7.00
N THR A 397 -0.77 17.59 -8.24
CA THR A 397 -0.53 16.74 -9.41
C THR A 397 0.72 17.21 -10.14
N LEU A 398 1.60 16.28 -10.45
CA LEU A 398 2.75 16.50 -11.32
C LEU A 398 2.83 15.38 -12.36
N LEU A 399 2.70 15.74 -13.63
CA LEU A 399 2.89 14.86 -14.78
C LEU A 399 4.12 15.32 -15.57
N ALA A 400 5.09 14.43 -15.74
CA ALA A 400 6.29 14.70 -16.52
C ALA A 400 6.37 13.75 -17.72
N ALA A 401 6.73 14.31 -18.87
CA ALA A 401 6.93 13.57 -20.10
C ALA A 401 8.28 13.96 -20.72
N GLN A 402 9.17 12.99 -20.91
CA GLN A 402 10.49 13.18 -21.50
C GLN A 402 10.54 12.55 -22.90
N ARG A 403 10.91 13.31 -23.90
CA ARG A 403 11.16 12.76 -25.23
C ARG A 403 12.45 11.94 -25.21
N ILE A 404 12.36 10.67 -25.60
CA ILE A 404 13.47 9.73 -25.63
C ILE A 404 13.67 9.14 -27.02
N THR A 405 14.82 8.53 -27.25
CA THR A 405 15.06 7.76 -28.48
C THR A 405 14.13 6.55 -28.53
N ARG A 406 13.50 6.30 -29.66
CA ARG A 406 12.67 5.09 -29.85
C ARG A 406 13.50 3.82 -29.63
N PRO A 407 13.01 2.84 -28.88
CA PRO A 407 13.66 1.55 -28.74
C PRO A 407 13.67 0.83 -30.09
N ARG A 408 14.78 0.16 -30.40
CA ARG A 408 14.87 -0.65 -31.62
C ARG A 408 14.08 -1.94 -31.42
N PRO A 409 13.37 -2.43 -32.47
CA PRO A 409 12.78 -3.76 -32.42
C PRO A 409 13.83 -4.84 -32.09
N LEU A 410 13.44 -5.86 -31.34
CA LEU A 410 14.27 -7.02 -31.04
C LEU A 410 14.05 -8.08 -32.14
N HIS A 411 15.12 -8.51 -32.78
CA HIS A 411 15.11 -9.59 -33.76
C HIS A 411 16.15 -10.64 -33.42
N ILE A 412 15.71 -11.89 -33.23
CA ILE A 412 16.58 -13.00 -32.84
C ILE A 412 16.30 -14.20 -33.74
N THR A 413 17.33 -14.79 -34.32
CA THR A 413 17.24 -16.09 -35.01
C THR A 413 18.18 -17.10 -34.37
N LEU A 414 17.65 -18.24 -33.93
CA LEU A 414 18.35 -19.27 -33.16
C LEU A 414 18.07 -20.65 -33.77
N GLY A 415 18.97 -21.61 -33.51
CA GLY A 415 18.67 -23.03 -33.73
C GLY A 415 17.59 -23.50 -32.74
N ALA A 416 16.68 -24.38 -33.19
CA ALA A 416 15.63 -24.98 -32.37
C ALA A 416 16.24 -25.99 -31.39
N THR A 417 16.78 -25.52 -30.30
CA THR A 417 17.42 -26.31 -29.24
C THR A 417 16.77 -26.04 -27.88
N PRO A 418 16.86 -26.93 -26.91
CA PRO A 418 16.31 -26.70 -25.56
C PRO A 418 16.84 -25.43 -24.89
N GLN A 419 18.02 -24.94 -25.28
CA GLN A 419 18.61 -23.73 -24.71
C GLN A 419 18.11 -22.43 -25.36
N ALA A 420 17.38 -22.52 -26.48
CA ALA A 420 16.91 -21.35 -27.22
C ALA A 420 16.03 -20.43 -26.35
N ALA A 421 15.15 -21.01 -25.54
CA ALA A 421 14.28 -20.25 -24.65
C ALA A 421 15.06 -19.42 -23.61
N GLY A 422 16.13 -19.96 -23.04
CA GLY A 422 16.99 -19.22 -22.10
C GLY A 422 17.64 -17.98 -22.74
N VAL A 423 18.13 -18.12 -24.00
CA VAL A 423 18.72 -16.99 -24.73
C VAL A 423 17.67 -15.92 -25.02
N VAL A 424 16.48 -16.34 -25.50
CA VAL A 424 15.39 -15.41 -25.79
C VAL A 424 14.95 -14.68 -24.51
N ARG A 425 14.83 -15.38 -23.37
CA ARG A 425 14.48 -14.75 -22.08
C ARG A 425 15.47 -13.65 -21.69
N ALA A 426 16.77 -13.91 -21.81
CA ALA A 426 17.80 -12.94 -21.45
C ALA A 426 17.72 -11.68 -22.32
N GLU A 427 17.61 -11.84 -23.65
CA GLU A 427 17.52 -10.73 -24.57
C GLU A 427 16.19 -9.96 -24.44
N LEU A 428 15.08 -10.67 -24.23
CA LEU A 428 13.78 -10.05 -24.02
C LEU A 428 13.74 -9.25 -22.71
N ARG A 429 14.28 -9.78 -21.61
CA ARG A 429 14.37 -9.02 -20.34
C ARG A 429 15.17 -7.74 -20.51
N ARG A 430 16.31 -7.79 -21.21
CA ARG A 430 17.11 -6.60 -21.48
C ARG A 430 16.30 -5.58 -22.30
N TRP A 431 15.66 -6.02 -23.38
CA TRP A 431 14.84 -5.15 -24.23
C TRP A 431 13.66 -4.53 -23.46
N LEU A 432 12.94 -5.33 -22.66
CA LEU A 432 11.85 -4.84 -21.82
C LEU A 432 12.33 -3.85 -20.74
N SER A 433 13.53 -4.06 -20.20
CA SER A 433 14.16 -3.08 -19.30
C SER A 433 14.49 -1.78 -20.01
N ASP A 434 15.00 -1.85 -21.24
CA ASP A 434 15.32 -0.66 -22.04
C ASP A 434 14.07 0.16 -22.40
N VAL A 435 12.93 -0.51 -22.65
CA VAL A 435 11.64 0.18 -22.84
C VAL A 435 10.99 0.59 -21.52
N GLY A 436 11.55 0.20 -20.41
CA GLY A 436 11.07 0.54 -19.05
C GLY A 436 9.76 -0.17 -18.69
N ALA A 437 9.59 -1.42 -19.06
CA ALA A 437 8.45 -2.24 -18.65
C ALA A 437 8.52 -2.56 -17.14
N GLU A 438 7.37 -2.62 -16.50
CA GLU A 438 7.24 -2.98 -15.09
C GLU A 438 7.38 -4.50 -14.87
N ALA A 439 7.76 -4.89 -13.65
CA ALA A 439 8.03 -6.29 -13.33
C ALA A 439 6.88 -7.26 -13.66
N PRO A 440 5.58 -6.93 -13.45
CA PRO A 440 4.48 -7.80 -13.86
C PRO A 440 4.41 -7.99 -15.38
N ASP A 441 4.61 -6.92 -16.15
CA ASP A 441 4.58 -6.97 -17.62
C ASP A 441 5.78 -7.75 -18.17
N VAL A 442 6.96 -7.55 -17.57
CA VAL A 442 8.17 -8.33 -17.88
C VAL A 442 7.92 -9.82 -17.64
N LEU A 443 7.33 -10.17 -16.49
CA LEU A 443 7.01 -11.55 -16.14
C LEU A 443 6.05 -12.16 -17.19
N ALA A 444 4.97 -11.45 -17.51
CA ALA A 444 3.97 -11.90 -18.49
C ALA A 444 4.57 -12.13 -19.88
N ALA A 445 5.31 -11.15 -20.40
CA ALA A 445 5.93 -11.23 -21.73
C ALA A 445 7.00 -12.33 -21.80
N VAL A 446 7.88 -12.40 -20.81
CA VAL A 446 8.96 -13.41 -20.73
C VAL A 446 8.38 -14.80 -20.62
N HIS A 447 7.34 -14.98 -19.81
CA HIS A 447 6.70 -16.29 -19.64
C HIS A 447 6.03 -16.73 -20.95
N ALA A 448 5.21 -15.87 -21.55
CA ALA A 448 4.51 -16.18 -22.80
C ALA A 448 5.50 -16.52 -23.93
N LEU A 449 6.50 -15.68 -24.14
CA LEU A 449 7.46 -15.88 -25.23
C LEU A 449 8.29 -17.14 -25.04
N SER A 450 8.69 -17.43 -23.77
CA SER A 450 9.43 -18.65 -23.45
C SER A 450 8.67 -19.91 -23.81
N GLU A 451 7.39 -19.98 -23.43
CA GLU A 451 6.52 -21.12 -23.74
C GLU A 451 6.38 -21.35 -25.25
N TYR A 452 6.27 -20.26 -26.04
CA TYR A 452 6.17 -20.39 -27.50
C TYR A 452 7.49 -20.88 -28.12
N VAL A 453 8.63 -20.40 -27.64
CA VAL A 453 9.95 -20.85 -28.10
C VAL A 453 10.22 -22.30 -27.69
N GLU A 454 9.87 -22.69 -26.47
CA GLU A 454 9.96 -24.08 -26.01
C GLU A 454 9.10 -25.02 -26.83
N ASN A 455 7.85 -24.63 -27.10
CA ASN A 455 6.94 -25.38 -27.96
C ASN A 455 7.49 -25.55 -29.37
N ALA A 456 8.06 -24.49 -29.96
CA ALA A 456 8.69 -24.57 -31.27
C ALA A 456 9.91 -25.50 -31.26
N ALA A 457 10.79 -25.41 -30.26
CA ALA A 457 11.96 -26.27 -30.13
C ALA A 457 11.61 -27.74 -29.91
N GLU A 458 10.58 -28.04 -29.11
CA GLU A 458 10.19 -29.41 -28.78
C GLU A 458 9.38 -30.10 -29.88
N HIS A 459 8.52 -29.35 -30.58
CA HIS A 459 7.46 -29.94 -31.38
C HIS A 459 7.61 -29.74 -32.88
N ALA A 460 8.14 -28.60 -33.35
CA ALA A 460 8.20 -28.27 -34.76
C ALA A 460 9.15 -29.19 -35.55
N TYR A 461 10.24 -29.66 -34.93
CA TYR A 461 11.32 -30.40 -35.59
C TYR A 461 11.50 -31.85 -35.10
N ARG A 462 10.52 -32.41 -34.41
CA ARG A 462 10.61 -33.71 -33.72
C ARG A 462 11.05 -34.88 -34.60
N ASP A 463 10.73 -34.88 -35.89
CA ASP A 463 11.09 -35.93 -36.85
C ASP A 463 11.92 -35.37 -38.02
N GLN A 464 12.61 -34.25 -37.80
CA GLN A 464 13.44 -33.58 -38.79
C GLN A 464 14.77 -33.15 -38.16
N SER A 465 15.74 -32.75 -39.01
CA SER A 465 16.93 -32.06 -38.52
C SER A 465 16.50 -30.75 -37.79
N PRO A 466 17.13 -30.37 -36.69
CA PRO A 466 16.85 -29.12 -36.03
C PRO A 466 16.91 -27.94 -37.01
N GLY A 467 15.84 -27.16 -37.05
CA GLY A 467 15.75 -25.95 -37.85
C GLY A 467 16.03 -24.69 -37.04
N SER A 468 15.51 -23.57 -37.51
CA SER A 468 15.65 -22.28 -36.86
C SER A 468 14.33 -21.79 -36.29
N ILE A 469 14.41 -20.99 -35.23
CA ILE A 469 13.30 -20.23 -34.66
C ILE A 469 13.65 -18.75 -34.81
N THR A 470 12.72 -17.97 -35.33
CA THR A 470 12.85 -16.51 -35.41
C THR A 470 11.88 -15.88 -34.43
N VAL A 471 12.37 -14.91 -33.66
CA VAL A 471 11.60 -14.12 -32.68
C VAL A 471 11.73 -12.66 -33.05
N ASP A 472 10.61 -12.00 -33.28
CA ASP A 472 10.50 -10.57 -33.50
C ASP A 472 9.68 -9.94 -32.37
N VAL A 473 10.12 -8.81 -31.83
CA VAL A 473 9.42 -8.06 -30.78
C VAL A 473 9.52 -6.57 -31.06
N GLU A 474 8.40 -5.87 -31.03
CA GLU A 474 8.36 -4.42 -31.17
C GLU A 474 7.36 -3.79 -30.20
N LEU A 475 7.54 -2.51 -29.89
CA LEU A 475 6.61 -1.70 -29.12
C LEU A 475 5.87 -0.77 -30.07
N SER A 476 4.56 -0.95 -30.19
CA SER A 476 3.69 -0.14 -31.04
C SER A 476 3.46 1.27 -30.46
N SER A 477 2.98 2.20 -31.28
CA SER A 477 2.72 3.59 -30.88
C SER A 477 1.64 3.73 -29.81
N ASP A 478 0.80 2.73 -29.61
CA ASP A 478 -0.24 2.70 -28.58
C ASP A 478 0.16 1.91 -27.31
N GLY A 479 1.44 1.54 -27.17
CA GLY A 479 2.00 0.91 -25.98
C GLY A 479 1.73 -0.58 -25.87
N VAL A 480 1.56 -1.25 -27.02
CA VAL A 480 1.41 -2.70 -27.08
C VAL A 480 2.72 -3.32 -27.54
N VAL A 481 3.26 -4.25 -26.77
CA VAL A 481 4.31 -5.15 -27.24
C VAL A 481 3.66 -6.14 -28.20
N GLU A 482 4.10 -6.11 -29.43
CA GLU A 482 3.75 -7.09 -30.44
C GLU A 482 4.93 -8.01 -30.65
N ALA A 483 4.72 -9.31 -30.47
CA ALA A 483 5.78 -10.29 -30.66
C ALA A 483 5.32 -11.44 -31.53
N SER A 484 6.26 -11.99 -32.30
CA SER A 484 6.04 -13.21 -33.07
C SER A 484 7.14 -14.23 -32.84
N VAL A 485 6.76 -15.49 -32.77
CA VAL A 485 7.67 -16.66 -32.78
C VAL A 485 7.34 -17.46 -34.03
N ILE A 486 8.33 -17.62 -34.90
CA ILE A 486 8.21 -18.30 -36.17
C ILE A 486 9.12 -19.51 -36.20
N ASP A 487 8.54 -20.70 -36.41
CA ASP A 487 9.28 -21.91 -36.76
C ASP A 487 8.96 -22.34 -38.19
N TYR A 488 9.87 -23.08 -38.79
CA TYR A 488 9.77 -23.60 -40.16
C TYR A 488 9.58 -25.13 -40.17
N GLY A 489 9.13 -25.69 -39.05
CA GLY A 489 8.85 -27.11 -38.90
C GLY A 489 7.48 -27.53 -39.46
N ARG A 490 6.97 -28.66 -39.02
CA ARG A 490 5.65 -29.13 -39.43
C ARG A 490 4.63 -28.93 -38.33
N TRP A 491 3.59 -28.16 -38.61
CA TRP A 491 2.46 -28.04 -37.72
C TRP A 491 1.76 -29.39 -37.52
N ARG A 492 1.48 -29.71 -36.25
CA ARG A 492 0.67 -30.88 -35.89
C ARG A 492 -0.49 -30.39 -35.02
N THR A 493 -1.71 -30.72 -35.43
CA THR A 493 -2.89 -30.48 -34.59
C THR A 493 -2.74 -31.23 -33.27
N THR A 494 -2.85 -30.54 -32.15
CA THR A 494 -2.86 -31.17 -30.82
C THR A 494 -4.01 -32.14 -30.73
N SER A 495 -3.77 -33.39 -30.28
CA SER A 495 -4.85 -34.35 -29.98
C SER A 495 -5.73 -33.77 -28.86
N THR A 496 -7.04 -33.98 -28.97
CA THR A 496 -8.07 -33.51 -28.04
C THR A 496 -8.06 -34.22 -26.67
N ALA A 497 -7.01 -34.99 -26.37
CA ALA A 497 -6.87 -35.61 -25.05
C ALA A 497 -6.40 -34.53 -24.02
N PRO A 498 -6.97 -34.48 -22.82
CA PRO A 498 -6.53 -33.58 -21.76
C PRO A 498 -5.11 -33.99 -21.32
N SER A 499 -4.11 -33.42 -21.97
CA SER A 499 -2.71 -33.60 -21.59
C SER A 499 -2.29 -32.37 -20.77
N THR A 500 -1.39 -32.58 -19.81
CA THR A 500 -0.71 -31.54 -19.02
C THR A 500 0.00 -30.48 -19.89
N ARG A 501 0.08 -30.68 -21.20
CA ARG A 501 0.84 -29.93 -22.21
C ARG A 501 0.14 -28.70 -22.80
N GLY A 502 -1.12 -28.43 -22.49
CA GLY A 502 -1.84 -27.21 -22.92
C GLY A 502 -1.80 -26.07 -21.88
N ARG A 503 -1.11 -26.26 -20.76
CA ARG A 503 -1.13 -25.33 -19.63
C ARG A 503 -0.32 -24.04 -19.90
N GLY A 504 0.74 -24.10 -20.70
CA GLY A 504 1.58 -22.94 -20.98
C GLY A 504 0.86 -21.85 -21.78
N LEU A 505 0.14 -22.23 -22.82
CA LEU A 505 -0.70 -21.28 -23.60
C LEU A 505 -1.83 -20.69 -22.74
N ALA A 506 -2.51 -21.52 -21.97
CA ALA A 506 -3.54 -21.06 -21.04
C ALA A 506 -2.97 -20.12 -19.97
N LEU A 507 -1.77 -20.38 -19.48
CA LEU A 507 -1.09 -19.51 -18.53
C LEU A 507 -0.71 -18.15 -19.15
N ALA A 508 -0.22 -18.16 -20.38
CA ALA A 508 0.07 -16.92 -21.11
C ALA A 508 -1.19 -16.05 -21.28
N GLU A 509 -2.33 -16.67 -21.64
CA GLU A 509 -3.62 -15.96 -21.72
C GLU A 509 -4.09 -15.43 -20.35
N MET A 510 -3.91 -16.22 -19.27
CA MET A 510 -4.24 -15.79 -17.91
C MET A 510 -3.38 -14.61 -17.44
N LEU A 511 -2.15 -14.47 -17.93
CA LEU A 511 -1.26 -13.34 -17.68
C LEU A 511 -1.62 -12.08 -18.50
N GLY A 512 -2.75 -12.10 -19.23
CA GLY A 512 -3.26 -10.94 -19.97
C GLY A 512 -2.72 -10.80 -21.39
N THR A 513 -2.01 -11.82 -21.91
CA THR A 513 -1.55 -11.81 -23.31
C THR A 513 -2.66 -12.29 -24.25
N LYS A 514 -2.81 -11.61 -25.40
CA LYS A 514 -3.65 -12.12 -26.50
C LYS A 514 -2.77 -12.92 -27.43
N CYS A 515 -3.17 -14.14 -27.76
CA CYS A 515 -2.39 -15.04 -28.60
C CYS A 515 -3.16 -15.47 -29.84
N GLU A 516 -2.47 -15.48 -30.98
CA GLU A 516 -2.95 -16.04 -32.24
C GLU A 516 -1.93 -17.06 -32.76
N VAL A 517 -2.37 -18.27 -33.08
CA VAL A 517 -1.51 -19.32 -33.62
C VAL A 517 -1.93 -19.64 -35.05
N VAL A 518 -1.03 -19.45 -35.99
CA VAL A 518 -1.23 -19.77 -37.39
C VAL A 518 -0.20 -20.82 -37.82
N GLY A 519 -0.67 -22.03 -38.10
CA GLY A 519 0.20 -23.15 -38.49
C GLY A 519 -0.20 -23.72 -39.86
N ASN A 520 0.78 -24.12 -40.63
CA ASN A 520 0.61 -24.81 -41.92
C ASN A 520 1.73 -25.85 -42.12
N THR A 521 1.82 -26.44 -43.31
CA THR A 521 2.85 -27.44 -43.66
C THR A 521 4.26 -26.86 -43.82
N GLN A 522 4.41 -25.53 -43.80
CA GLN A 522 5.67 -24.81 -43.94
C GLN A 522 6.19 -24.24 -42.62
N GLY A 523 5.44 -24.35 -41.54
CA GLY A 523 5.82 -23.89 -40.22
C GLY A 523 4.66 -23.33 -39.40
N THR A 524 4.99 -22.80 -38.23
CA THR A 524 4.06 -22.15 -37.31
C THR A 524 4.50 -20.72 -37.05
N THR A 525 3.53 -19.83 -36.97
CA THR A 525 3.73 -18.47 -36.47
C THR A 525 2.79 -18.28 -35.28
N VAL A 526 3.36 -17.99 -34.13
CA VAL A 526 2.62 -17.58 -32.92
C VAL A 526 2.81 -16.07 -32.79
N ARG A 527 1.72 -15.34 -32.74
CA ARG A 527 1.72 -13.90 -32.44
C ARG A 527 1.10 -13.68 -31.08
N PHE A 528 1.69 -12.82 -30.29
CA PHE A 528 1.04 -12.35 -29.08
C PHE A 528 1.17 -10.86 -28.92
N SER A 529 0.24 -10.28 -28.18
CA SER A 529 0.26 -8.86 -27.84
C SER A 529 0.02 -8.66 -26.35
N LEU A 530 0.79 -7.75 -25.76
CA LEU A 530 0.69 -7.37 -24.36
C LEU A 530 0.76 -5.84 -24.26
N ARG A 531 -0.26 -5.22 -23.67
CA ARG A 531 -0.23 -3.80 -23.38
C ARG A 531 0.63 -3.53 -22.15
N LEU A 532 1.68 -2.73 -22.32
CA LEU A 532 2.50 -2.30 -21.19
C LEU A 532 1.86 -1.11 -20.47
N SER A 533 1.99 -1.12 -19.15
CA SER A 533 1.50 -0.01 -18.34
C SER A 533 2.38 0.18 -17.10
N ARG A 534 2.38 1.40 -16.57
CA ARG A 534 3.06 1.74 -15.32
C ARG A 534 2.08 2.30 -14.33
N PRO A 535 2.18 1.95 -13.04
CA PRO A 535 1.34 2.57 -12.04
C PRO A 535 1.70 4.06 -11.91
N ALA A 536 0.67 4.91 -11.85
CA ALA A 536 0.86 6.27 -11.37
C ALA A 536 1.05 6.24 -9.86
N ARG A 537 1.96 7.06 -9.33
CA ARG A 537 2.23 7.10 -7.90
C ARG A 537 1.20 8.01 -7.21
N ILE A 538 0.30 7.41 -6.44
CA ILE A 538 -0.67 8.12 -5.61
C ILE A 538 -0.20 8.04 -4.16
N VAL A 539 0.16 9.18 -3.56
CA VAL A 539 0.64 9.28 -2.19
C VAL A 539 -0.47 9.82 -1.30
N THR A 540 -0.94 9.00 -0.38
CA THR A 540 -2.08 9.32 0.51
C THR A 540 -1.66 9.64 1.95
N ASP A 541 -0.36 9.55 2.27
CA ASP A 541 0.18 9.81 3.62
C ASP A 541 1.41 10.72 3.52
N PRO A 542 1.49 11.82 4.32
CA PRO A 542 2.65 12.72 4.34
C PRO A 542 3.94 12.08 4.91
N GLN A 543 3.88 10.87 5.41
CA GLN A 543 5.09 10.09 5.65
C GLN A 543 5.62 9.60 4.31
N ILE A 544 6.53 10.36 3.73
CA ILE A 544 7.34 9.97 2.58
C ILE A 544 7.90 8.59 2.89
N ALA A 545 7.24 7.58 2.33
CA ALA A 545 7.63 6.19 2.53
C ALA A 545 9.06 6.04 2.02
N HIS A 546 9.97 5.68 2.91
CA HIS A 546 11.28 5.20 2.51
C HIS A 546 11.07 4.12 1.45
N ILE A 547 11.50 4.39 0.23
CA ILE A 547 11.50 3.40 -0.85
C ILE A 547 12.42 2.29 -0.38
N ALA A 548 11.82 1.19 0.05
CA ALA A 548 12.54 -0.07 0.23
C ALA A 548 12.95 -0.52 -1.18
N VAL A 549 14.17 -0.21 -1.54
CA VAL A 549 14.80 -0.76 -2.74
C VAL A 549 15.00 -2.24 -2.46
N ALA A 550 14.10 -3.07 -2.98
CA ALA A 550 14.37 -4.48 -3.12
C ALA A 550 15.53 -4.62 -4.13
N THR A 551 16.73 -4.79 -3.62
CA THR A 551 17.88 -5.22 -4.42
C THR A 551 17.61 -6.63 -4.90
N ALA A 552 17.07 -6.77 -6.10
CA ALA A 552 17.09 -8.02 -6.84
C ALA A 552 18.56 -8.31 -7.19
N ALA A 553 19.26 -9.02 -6.30
CA ALA A 553 20.51 -9.65 -6.66
C ALA A 553 20.18 -10.76 -7.66
N ALA A 554 20.63 -10.59 -8.89
CA ALA A 554 20.49 -11.55 -9.96
C ALA A 554 21.20 -12.86 -9.56
N LEU A 555 20.43 -13.88 -9.19
CA LEU A 555 20.85 -15.27 -9.18
C LEU A 555 20.28 -15.92 -10.45
N ASP A 556 20.94 -15.68 -11.59
CA ASP A 556 20.49 -16.15 -12.90
C ASP A 556 20.78 -17.64 -13.17
N SER A 557 21.45 -18.35 -12.27
CA SER A 557 21.76 -19.76 -12.45
C SER A 557 20.80 -20.66 -11.63
N PHE A 558 20.16 -21.61 -12.33
CA PHE A 558 19.39 -22.66 -11.66
C PHE A 558 20.25 -23.45 -10.69
N SER A 559 19.83 -23.54 -9.45
CA SER A 559 20.40 -24.44 -8.46
C SER A 559 19.35 -24.94 -7.47
N VAL A 560 19.62 -26.14 -6.91
CA VAL A 560 18.77 -26.76 -5.89
C VAL A 560 19.70 -27.27 -4.78
N PHE A 561 19.46 -26.82 -3.55
CA PHE A 561 20.31 -27.19 -2.40
C PHE A 561 19.48 -27.27 -1.12
N GLU A 562 20.00 -27.97 -0.12
CA GLU A 562 19.37 -28.09 1.19
C GLU A 562 19.76 -26.91 2.08
N GLY A 563 18.78 -26.27 2.72
CA GLY A 563 18.97 -25.19 3.69
C GLY A 563 17.87 -25.21 4.73
N ASP A 564 18.10 -24.72 5.91
CA ASP A 564 17.21 -24.54 7.09
C ASP A 564 15.89 -25.35 7.10
N GLY A 565 15.98 -26.66 6.87
CA GLY A 565 14.80 -27.57 6.89
C GLY A 565 13.94 -27.56 5.63
N ALA A 566 14.40 -26.93 4.56
CA ALA A 566 13.75 -26.91 3.25
C ALA A 566 14.76 -27.15 2.12
N VAL A 567 14.26 -27.59 0.97
CA VAL A 567 15.02 -27.57 -0.29
C VAL A 567 14.79 -26.22 -0.95
N ILE A 568 15.86 -25.46 -1.12
CA ILE A 568 15.83 -24.12 -1.73
C ILE A 568 16.10 -24.26 -3.23
N VAL A 569 15.23 -23.67 -4.04
CA VAL A 569 15.34 -23.60 -5.50
C VAL A 569 15.59 -22.16 -5.92
N THR A 570 16.62 -21.94 -6.74
CA THR A 570 16.97 -20.60 -7.23
C THR A 570 17.08 -20.59 -8.75
N GLY A 571 16.96 -19.41 -9.36
CA GLY A 571 17.15 -19.20 -10.79
C GLY A 571 15.94 -19.61 -11.63
N GLU A 572 16.19 -19.97 -12.90
CA GLU A 572 15.14 -20.28 -13.87
C GLU A 572 14.82 -21.78 -13.90
N VAL A 573 13.54 -22.12 -13.73
CA VAL A 573 13.05 -23.49 -13.84
C VAL A 573 12.14 -23.63 -15.06
N ASP A 574 12.72 -24.11 -16.15
CA ASP A 574 12.10 -24.28 -17.47
C ASP A 574 12.08 -25.76 -17.91
N SER A 575 11.80 -26.02 -19.18
CA SER A 575 11.80 -27.37 -19.75
C SER A 575 13.18 -28.06 -19.67
N ALA A 576 14.27 -27.29 -19.75
CA ALA A 576 15.62 -27.83 -19.67
C ALA A 576 16.03 -28.23 -18.24
N THR A 577 15.54 -27.50 -17.23
CA THR A 577 15.91 -27.67 -15.81
C THR A 577 14.86 -28.44 -14.99
N SER A 578 13.62 -28.50 -15.46
CA SER A 578 12.50 -29.15 -14.74
C SER A 578 12.75 -30.65 -14.42
N SER A 579 13.43 -31.39 -15.31
CA SER A 579 13.77 -32.78 -15.08
C SER A 579 14.79 -32.94 -13.96
N VAL A 580 15.75 -32.01 -13.84
CA VAL A 580 16.74 -31.98 -12.76
C VAL A 580 16.04 -31.62 -11.43
N LEU A 581 15.13 -30.63 -11.43
CA LEU A 581 14.32 -30.32 -10.26
C LEU A 581 13.51 -31.54 -9.80
N ALA A 582 12.80 -32.22 -10.71
CA ALA A 582 12.03 -33.42 -10.39
C ALA A 582 12.89 -34.53 -9.79
N GLY A 583 14.08 -34.74 -10.33
CA GLY A 583 15.07 -35.72 -9.83
C GLY A 583 15.58 -35.37 -8.43
N GLN A 584 15.88 -34.11 -8.18
CA GLN A 584 16.31 -33.61 -6.87
C GLN A 584 15.20 -33.72 -5.82
N ILE A 585 13.98 -33.29 -6.15
CA ILE A 585 12.82 -33.46 -5.25
C ILE A 585 12.58 -34.94 -4.95
N ALA A 586 12.69 -35.84 -5.94
CA ALA A 586 12.55 -37.26 -5.71
C ALA A 586 13.66 -37.82 -4.81
N ALA A 587 14.89 -37.36 -4.97
CA ALA A 587 16.00 -37.74 -4.12
C ALA A 587 15.81 -37.30 -2.67
N PHE A 588 15.51 -36.01 -2.43
CA PHE A 588 15.31 -35.46 -1.10
C PHE A 588 14.06 -36.03 -0.40
N SER A 589 12.97 -36.26 -1.13
CA SER A 589 11.74 -36.86 -0.59
C SER A 589 11.77 -38.39 -0.56
N ARG A 590 12.86 -39.05 -0.97
CA ARG A 590 12.94 -40.49 -1.19
C ARG A 590 11.75 -41.02 -2.00
N SER A 591 11.57 -40.43 -3.18
CA SER A 591 10.45 -40.70 -4.10
C SER A 591 9.05 -40.47 -3.50
N GLY A 592 8.96 -39.49 -2.60
CA GLY A 592 7.70 -39.08 -1.98
C GLY A 592 7.35 -39.81 -0.69
N THR A 593 8.24 -40.60 -0.10
CA THR A 593 7.98 -41.31 1.17
C THR A 593 8.29 -40.47 2.40
N ILE A 594 9.06 -39.38 2.26
CA ILE A 594 9.39 -38.46 3.34
C ILE A 594 8.79 -37.09 3.01
N ALA A 595 8.20 -36.44 4.01
CA ALA A 595 7.71 -35.07 3.88
C ALA A 595 8.85 -34.12 3.51
N LEU A 596 8.60 -33.23 2.54
CA LEU A 596 9.59 -32.30 2.04
C LEU A 596 8.95 -30.91 1.91
N THR A 597 9.71 -29.89 2.30
CA THR A 597 9.39 -28.49 2.04
C THR A 597 10.32 -27.98 0.93
N VAL A 598 9.73 -27.31 -0.07
CA VAL A 598 10.46 -26.71 -1.20
C VAL A 598 10.24 -25.22 -1.17
N ASP A 599 11.31 -24.46 -1.01
CA ASP A 599 11.30 -22.99 -1.02
C ASP A 599 11.60 -22.50 -2.45
N LEU A 600 10.65 -21.78 -3.01
CA LEU A 600 10.67 -21.22 -4.36
C LEU A 600 10.83 -19.70 -4.38
N ASN A 601 11.10 -19.05 -3.25
CA ASN A 601 11.18 -17.59 -3.15
C ASN A 601 12.24 -16.97 -4.09
N ALA A 602 13.32 -17.68 -4.33
CA ALA A 602 14.43 -17.24 -5.18
C ALA A 602 14.34 -17.73 -6.65
N VAL A 603 13.18 -18.26 -7.05
CA VAL A 603 12.93 -18.66 -8.46
C VAL A 603 12.61 -17.43 -9.27
N SER A 604 13.41 -17.16 -10.31
CA SER A 604 13.25 -16.00 -11.20
C SER A 604 12.38 -16.29 -12.43
N HIS A 605 12.19 -17.57 -12.80
CA HIS A 605 11.26 -18.03 -13.82
C HIS A 605 10.75 -19.44 -13.47
N LEU A 606 9.44 -19.67 -13.65
CA LEU A 606 8.80 -20.96 -13.39
C LEU A 606 7.94 -21.38 -14.60
N GLY A 607 8.46 -22.18 -15.47
CA GLY A 607 7.79 -22.66 -16.69
C GLY A 607 6.74 -23.74 -16.43
N SER A 608 5.91 -24.04 -17.43
CA SER A 608 4.85 -25.05 -17.35
C SER A 608 5.36 -26.46 -17.03
N ALA A 609 6.52 -26.81 -17.55
CA ALA A 609 7.20 -28.06 -17.26
C ALA A 609 7.58 -28.17 -15.76
N ALA A 610 8.03 -27.07 -15.15
CA ALA A 610 8.33 -27.00 -13.73
C ALA A 610 7.05 -27.15 -12.88
N ILE A 611 5.96 -26.47 -13.25
CA ILE A 611 4.67 -26.58 -12.57
C ILE A 611 4.18 -28.03 -12.59
N SER A 612 4.29 -28.70 -13.74
CA SER A 612 3.95 -30.11 -13.87
C SER A 612 4.81 -30.99 -12.97
N ALA A 613 6.13 -30.77 -12.95
CA ALA A 613 7.06 -31.53 -12.10
C ALA A 613 6.74 -31.38 -10.60
N LEU A 614 6.44 -30.16 -10.14
CA LEU A 614 6.05 -29.88 -8.75
C LEU A 614 4.70 -30.51 -8.40
N THR A 615 3.73 -30.45 -9.32
CA THR A 615 2.41 -31.05 -9.13
C THR A 615 2.50 -32.58 -9.05
N ASP A 616 3.24 -33.20 -9.96
CA ASP A 616 3.46 -34.66 -9.99
C ASP A 616 4.23 -35.14 -8.74
N ALA A 617 5.20 -34.36 -8.26
CA ALA A 617 5.92 -34.68 -7.03
C ALA A 617 5.00 -34.63 -5.81
N ARG A 618 4.09 -33.63 -5.75
CA ARG A 618 3.12 -33.51 -4.67
C ARG A 618 2.09 -34.62 -4.67
N GLU A 619 1.55 -34.98 -5.84
CA GLU A 619 0.64 -36.12 -5.97
C GLU A 619 1.31 -37.45 -5.59
N ARG A 620 2.61 -37.58 -5.92
CA ARG A 620 3.38 -38.76 -5.54
C ARG A 620 3.56 -38.85 -4.03
N ALA A 621 3.92 -37.74 -3.38
CA ALA A 621 4.03 -37.68 -1.92
C ALA A 621 2.68 -38.05 -1.25
N HIS A 622 1.60 -37.46 -1.72
CA HIS A 622 0.26 -37.75 -1.20
C HIS A 622 -0.12 -39.25 -1.33
N ARG A 623 0.15 -39.86 -2.48
CA ARG A 623 -0.07 -41.33 -2.70
C ARG A 623 0.78 -42.20 -1.77
N GLN A 624 1.94 -41.70 -1.33
CA GLN A 624 2.85 -42.40 -0.38
C GLN A 624 2.51 -42.09 1.09
N GLY A 625 1.45 -41.33 1.36
CA GLY A 625 1.04 -40.92 2.71
C GLY A 625 1.96 -39.87 3.33
N SER A 626 2.73 -39.13 2.53
CA SER A 626 3.57 -38.02 2.96
C SER A 626 3.10 -36.70 2.35
N GLU A 627 3.76 -35.59 2.71
CA GLU A 627 3.38 -34.27 2.27
C GLU A 627 4.55 -33.54 1.58
N LEU A 628 4.29 -32.92 0.42
CA LEU A 628 5.21 -31.98 -0.20
C LEU A 628 4.62 -30.59 -0.10
N ARG A 629 5.30 -29.70 0.65
CA ARG A 629 4.90 -28.30 0.87
C ARG A 629 5.71 -27.39 -0.04
N LEU A 630 5.02 -26.45 -0.70
CA LEU A 630 5.64 -25.42 -1.53
C LEU A 630 5.55 -24.09 -0.82
N ILE A 631 6.67 -23.42 -0.62
CA ILE A 631 6.75 -22.07 -0.04
C ILE A 631 7.04 -21.08 -1.15
N ALA A 632 6.19 -20.04 -1.23
CA ALA A 632 6.43 -18.88 -2.06
C ALA A 632 5.74 -17.67 -1.42
N SER A 633 6.50 -16.63 -1.10
CA SER A 633 6.02 -15.41 -0.45
C SER A 633 5.30 -14.50 -1.45
N PRO A 634 4.28 -13.74 -1.03
CA PRO A 634 3.63 -12.74 -1.87
C PRO A 634 4.65 -11.79 -2.51
N GLY A 635 4.47 -11.52 -3.82
CA GLY A 635 5.39 -10.68 -4.60
C GLY A 635 6.51 -11.45 -5.32
N THR A 636 6.69 -12.76 -5.08
CA THR A 636 7.65 -13.58 -5.82
C THR A 636 7.04 -14.13 -7.11
N THR A 637 7.89 -14.42 -8.10
CA THR A 637 7.50 -15.04 -9.37
C THR A 637 6.77 -16.36 -9.16
N ALA A 638 7.30 -17.22 -8.29
CA ALA A 638 6.68 -18.51 -7.98
C ALA A 638 5.30 -18.35 -7.33
N HIS A 639 5.13 -17.42 -6.40
CA HIS A 639 3.83 -17.14 -5.79
C HIS A 639 2.80 -16.71 -6.84
N HIS A 640 3.17 -15.77 -7.70
CA HIS A 640 2.27 -15.26 -8.74
C HIS A 640 1.82 -16.37 -9.69
N VAL A 641 2.76 -17.12 -10.23
CA VAL A 641 2.50 -18.20 -11.20
C VAL A 641 1.71 -19.34 -10.56
N LEU A 642 2.11 -19.84 -9.39
CA LEU A 642 1.44 -20.98 -8.74
C LEU A 642 0.04 -20.63 -8.23
N SER A 643 -0.18 -19.38 -7.80
CA SER A 643 -1.51 -18.89 -7.42
C SER A 643 -2.47 -18.85 -8.61
N LEU A 644 -2.01 -18.41 -9.79
CA LEU A 644 -2.83 -18.40 -11.02
C LEU A 644 -3.31 -19.81 -11.42
N VAL A 645 -2.45 -20.82 -11.26
CA VAL A 645 -2.79 -22.21 -11.58
C VAL A 645 -3.40 -22.97 -10.38
N GLN A 646 -3.74 -22.28 -9.31
CA GLN A 646 -4.37 -22.79 -8.10
C GLN A 646 -3.60 -23.94 -7.42
N VAL A 647 -2.28 -23.91 -7.49
CA VAL A 647 -1.43 -24.84 -6.74
C VAL A 647 -1.34 -24.35 -5.30
N PRO A 648 -1.72 -25.16 -4.29
CA PRO A 648 -1.67 -24.73 -2.89
C PRO A 648 -0.24 -24.40 -2.43
N LEU A 649 -0.09 -23.21 -1.84
CA LEU A 649 1.14 -22.69 -1.28
C LEU A 649 1.05 -22.55 0.24
N VAL A 650 2.17 -22.70 0.92
CA VAL A 650 2.33 -22.32 2.32
C VAL A 650 2.96 -20.92 2.32
N ILE A 651 2.24 -19.93 2.84
CA ILE A 651 2.78 -18.58 3.04
C ILE A 651 3.57 -18.63 4.35
N GLN A 652 4.86 -18.30 4.29
CA GLN A 652 5.68 -18.15 5.48
C GLN A 652 5.21 -16.88 6.21
N ALA A 653 4.54 -17.04 7.36
CA ALA A 653 4.23 -15.91 8.23
C ALA A 653 5.56 -15.37 8.78
N ASP A 654 5.73 -14.03 8.74
CA ASP A 654 6.90 -13.35 9.30
C ASP A 654 7.16 -13.84 10.73
N SER A 655 8.31 -14.48 10.94
CA SER A 655 8.75 -14.99 12.25
C SER A 655 9.25 -13.89 13.20
N ASN A 656 8.92 -12.62 12.95
CA ASN A 656 9.37 -11.47 13.75
C ASN A 656 8.29 -10.88 14.69
N LEU A 657 7.28 -11.67 15.09
CA LEU A 657 6.26 -11.20 16.04
C LEU A 657 6.31 -11.87 17.43
N PHE A 658 7.40 -12.57 17.76
CA PHE A 658 7.65 -13.08 19.11
C PHE A 658 9.14 -12.96 19.46
N GLU A 659 9.58 -11.75 19.84
CA GLU A 659 10.59 -11.47 20.85
C GLU A 659 10.18 -10.25 21.67
#